data_6601e559c4950f29d29438f4e54bc29e
#
_entry.id   6601e559c4950f29d29438f4e54bc29e
#
_cell.length_a   1.000
_cell.length_b   1.000
_cell.length_c   1.000
_cell.angle_alpha   90.00
_cell.angle_beta   90.00
_cell.angle_gamma   90.00
#
_symmetry.space_group_name_H-M   'P 1'
#
loop_
_entity.id
_entity.type
_entity.pdbx_description
1 polymer ?
#
loop_
_entity_poly.entity_id
_entity_poly.type
_entity_poly.pdbx_seq_one_letter_code
_entity_poly.pdbx_strand_id
1 'polypeptide(L)'
;MKVGLREVVFSANCFAAAMLALYVSFALGLERPFWAMATVYITSQPLSGAVRSKAVFRLLGTLVGASAAVVMVPLLVGAPLLLSLALAGWVAACQFVSLLDRTPRSYLFMLAGYTAALVGFPTVGHPEAIFDVAVLRAQEIGIGVTCAALVHAAIWPRSVTALLGVRVRTLLAEAERWVGDALAPAPIERADQERRRLAGDVTELHVMATHVPFDTAAARPTRALLSALQDHFVLLLPLVSAVEDRLGAIAVEGEVPAEVGALVEDVRAWASDAGAHDPASLVARVDALAVALTPADWRELLIANLLDRLRELVEALDTARLIAAQTIDPGAAPPQRVRALLRERRQRPLHRDLPLALLSAVATFAAIVACCGFWIMTAWPEGAVAAMIAAVVCCFFATMDDPVPAQRGFLIWTVASLPLIALYLFALLPLVHSFETLALLLAPALLAAGALMALPRWYGRMMPLLIGFAGGLALTNSFTADAAGFFNGSVAQLAGVAAAMVATRLCRSLGAGVALRRLRRAGWRELAELAARPGRAPLPAWRSRMLDRVGLLGARVGDLEQSDRDAGMAALRELRVGVNLAQLAPANDVAKDVGDDPLAALRADVAAHYRARARGDVDAPDAALLARLDASIATALAEVPVPRDRLAALTGLRRNFFPAARALDHARAAA
;
A
#
# COMPACT_ATOMS: atom_id res chain seq x y z
N MET A 1 25.88 1.17 -11.53
CA MET A 1 25.61 1.27 -10.09
C MET A 1 26.48 0.22 -9.41
N LYS A 2 27.40 0.62 -8.57
CA LYS A 2 28.35 -0.29 -7.90
C LYS A 2 27.64 -1.00 -6.74
N VAL A 3 27.88 -2.29 -6.55
CA VAL A 3 27.51 -3.03 -5.33
C VAL A 3 28.37 -2.45 -4.21
N GLY A 4 27.75 -1.91 -3.18
CA GLY A 4 28.44 -1.31 -2.05
C GLY A 4 28.71 -2.32 -0.93
N LEU A 5 29.43 -1.91 0.09
CA LEU A 5 29.73 -2.75 1.26
C LEU A 5 28.44 -3.26 1.95
N ARG A 6 27.37 -2.47 1.89
CA ARG A 6 26.07 -2.80 2.53
C ARG A 6 25.40 -4.01 1.89
N GLU A 7 25.42 -4.08 0.56
CA GLU A 7 24.85 -5.18 -0.22
C GLU A 7 25.68 -6.45 -0.04
N VAL A 8 27.00 -6.31 0.05
CA VAL A 8 27.90 -7.43 0.33
C VAL A 8 27.67 -8.00 1.73
N VAL A 9 27.58 -7.15 2.77
CA VAL A 9 27.27 -7.60 4.14
C VAL A 9 25.91 -8.26 4.22
N PHE A 10 24.89 -7.71 3.57
CA PHE A 10 23.57 -8.35 3.50
C PHE A 10 23.65 -9.74 2.87
N SER A 11 24.38 -9.87 1.76
CA SER A 11 24.58 -11.16 1.08
C SER A 11 25.34 -12.15 1.94
N ALA A 12 26.38 -11.72 2.64
CA ALA A 12 27.14 -12.55 3.57
C ALA A 12 26.27 -13.05 4.72
N ASN A 13 25.39 -12.20 5.29
CA ASN A 13 24.44 -12.59 6.31
C ASN A 13 23.43 -13.62 5.78
N CYS A 14 22.88 -13.41 4.56
CA CYS A 14 21.98 -14.37 3.93
C CYS A 14 22.69 -15.72 3.72
N PHE A 15 23.92 -15.70 3.22
CA PHE A 15 24.71 -16.91 2.98
C PHE A 15 25.04 -17.64 4.28
N ALA A 16 25.51 -16.94 5.31
CA ALA A 16 25.82 -17.51 6.62
C ALA A 16 24.55 -18.15 7.25
N ALA A 17 23.41 -17.45 7.21
CA ALA A 17 22.14 -17.98 7.71
C ALA A 17 21.67 -19.20 6.90
N ALA A 18 21.85 -19.19 5.57
CA ALA A 18 21.47 -20.30 4.69
C ALA A 18 22.35 -21.54 4.93
N MET A 19 23.65 -21.36 5.11
CA MET A 19 24.56 -22.48 5.43
C MET A 19 24.30 -23.02 6.83
N LEU A 20 24.03 -22.16 7.82
CA LEU A 20 23.62 -22.60 9.15
C LEU A 20 22.33 -23.42 9.12
N ALA A 21 21.31 -22.92 8.40
CA ALA A 21 20.03 -23.61 8.25
C ALA A 21 20.20 -24.97 7.54
N LEU A 22 21.01 -25.01 6.50
CA LEU A 22 21.31 -26.23 5.75
C LEU A 22 22.07 -27.23 6.62
N TYR A 23 23.09 -26.78 7.37
CA TYR A 23 23.86 -27.62 8.29
C TYR A 23 22.97 -28.24 9.38
N VAL A 24 22.16 -27.42 10.04
CA VAL A 24 21.22 -27.90 11.09
C VAL A 24 20.24 -28.90 10.52
N SER A 25 19.71 -28.65 9.32
CA SER A 25 18.77 -29.58 8.67
C SER A 25 19.42 -30.92 8.31
N PHE A 26 20.66 -30.93 7.81
CA PHE A 26 21.42 -32.15 7.58
C PHE A 26 21.73 -32.89 8.89
N ALA A 27 22.17 -32.17 9.93
CA ALA A 27 22.50 -32.77 11.23
C ALA A 27 21.27 -33.42 11.91
N LEU A 28 20.07 -32.87 11.66
CA LEU A 28 18.80 -33.45 12.13
C LEU A 28 18.25 -34.57 11.22
N GLY A 29 18.93 -34.86 10.10
CA GLY A 29 18.49 -35.89 9.16
C GLY A 29 17.20 -35.54 8.41
N LEU A 30 16.87 -34.24 8.22
CA LEU A 30 15.66 -33.89 7.49
C LEU A 30 15.78 -34.24 6.00
N GLU A 31 14.69 -34.69 5.40
CA GLU A 31 14.70 -35.23 4.03
C GLU A 31 14.93 -34.14 2.95
N ARG A 32 14.51 -32.92 3.20
CA ARG A 32 14.53 -31.83 2.19
C ARG A 32 15.18 -30.55 2.70
N PRO A 33 16.46 -30.59 3.15
CA PRO A 33 17.17 -29.46 3.77
C PRO A 33 17.20 -28.19 2.92
N PHE A 34 17.09 -28.31 1.59
CA PHE A 34 17.05 -27.19 0.67
C PHE A 34 15.90 -26.19 0.94
N TRP A 35 14.79 -26.66 1.55
CA TRP A 35 13.71 -25.77 1.93
C TRP A 35 14.08 -24.82 3.07
N ALA A 36 14.91 -25.27 4.01
CA ALA A 36 15.44 -24.39 5.06
C ALA A 36 16.34 -23.32 4.45
N MET A 37 17.23 -23.68 3.53
CA MET A 37 18.08 -22.76 2.79
C MET A 37 17.26 -21.76 1.96
N ALA A 38 16.30 -22.23 1.16
CA ALA A 38 15.42 -21.37 0.36
C ALA A 38 14.61 -20.41 1.25
N THR A 39 14.14 -20.90 2.42
CA THR A 39 13.40 -20.08 3.38
C THR A 39 14.21 -18.92 3.91
N VAL A 40 15.51 -19.08 4.13
CA VAL A 40 16.39 -17.99 4.52
C VAL A 40 16.34 -16.88 3.48
N TYR A 41 16.57 -17.17 2.19
CA TYR A 41 16.56 -16.16 1.14
C TYR A 41 15.18 -15.50 0.97
N ILE A 42 14.09 -16.27 1.09
CA ILE A 42 12.73 -15.75 1.00
C ILE A 42 12.40 -14.81 2.16
N THR A 43 12.90 -15.10 3.39
CA THR A 43 12.59 -14.30 4.58
C THR A 43 13.55 -13.15 4.80
N SER A 44 14.78 -13.25 4.30
CA SER A 44 15.80 -12.21 4.45
C SER A 44 15.36 -10.89 3.84
N GLN A 45 15.47 -9.84 4.62
CA GLN A 45 15.17 -8.47 4.27
C GLN A 45 16.29 -7.57 4.80
N PRO A 46 16.55 -6.41 4.18
CA PRO A 46 17.58 -5.49 4.67
C PRO A 46 17.35 -4.97 6.10
N LEU A 47 16.12 -5.05 6.62
CA LEU A 47 15.72 -4.56 7.93
C LEU A 47 15.39 -5.73 8.89
N SER A 48 15.97 -5.75 10.08
CA SER A 48 15.80 -6.84 11.05
C SER A 48 14.34 -7.04 11.49
N GLY A 49 13.59 -5.96 11.71
CA GLY A 49 12.17 -6.04 12.05
C GLY A 49 11.31 -6.62 10.92
N ALA A 50 11.68 -6.37 9.66
CA ALA A 50 10.98 -6.95 8.51
C ALA A 50 11.25 -8.47 8.40
N VAL A 51 12.47 -8.92 8.69
CA VAL A 51 12.82 -10.35 8.76
C VAL A 51 11.98 -11.06 9.82
N ARG A 52 11.93 -10.52 11.04
CA ARG A 52 11.17 -11.11 12.15
C ARG A 52 9.66 -11.14 11.87
N SER A 53 9.10 -10.03 11.36
CA SER A 53 7.68 -9.98 10.98
C SER A 53 7.35 -11.07 9.97
N LYS A 54 8.16 -11.19 8.91
CA LYS A 54 7.96 -12.17 7.87
C LYS A 54 8.15 -13.60 8.38
N ALA A 55 9.11 -13.83 9.29
CA ALA A 55 9.36 -15.12 9.93
C ALA A 55 8.14 -15.64 10.70
N VAL A 56 7.54 -14.80 11.56
CA VAL A 56 6.35 -15.18 12.36
C VAL A 56 5.17 -15.54 11.46
N PHE A 57 4.82 -14.67 10.49
CA PHE A 57 3.69 -14.95 9.61
C PHE A 57 3.95 -16.09 8.64
N ARG A 58 5.22 -16.35 8.27
CA ARG A 58 5.61 -17.50 7.47
C ARG A 58 5.37 -18.81 8.22
N LEU A 59 5.81 -18.90 9.47
CA LEU A 59 5.60 -20.11 10.28
C LEU A 59 4.11 -20.38 10.50
N LEU A 60 3.35 -19.37 10.92
CA LEU A 60 1.90 -19.50 11.14
C LEU A 60 1.15 -19.87 9.86
N GLY A 61 1.46 -19.25 8.74
CA GLY A 61 0.84 -19.58 7.45
C GLY A 61 1.16 -21.00 6.98
N THR A 62 2.41 -21.44 7.22
CA THR A 62 2.81 -22.85 6.92
C THR A 62 2.01 -23.83 7.76
N LEU A 63 1.88 -23.60 9.07
CA LEU A 63 1.11 -24.48 9.95
C LEU A 63 -0.36 -24.58 9.51
N VAL A 64 -1.00 -23.44 9.22
CA VAL A 64 -2.40 -23.42 8.77
C VAL A 64 -2.56 -24.12 7.41
N GLY A 65 -1.67 -23.87 6.45
CA GLY A 65 -1.75 -24.49 5.13
C GLY A 65 -1.46 -26.00 5.16
N ALA A 66 -0.46 -26.40 5.93
CA ALA A 66 -0.11 -27.83 6.13
C ALA A 66 -1.26 -28.59 6.81
N SER A 67 -1.86 -28.01 7.86
CA SER A 67 -3.03 -28.61 8.53
C SER A 67 -4.21 -28.80 7.58
N ALA A 68 -4.47 -27.80 6.70
CA ALA A 68 -5.51 -27.90 5.69
C ALA A 68 -5.25 -29.05 4.71
N ALA A 69 -4.00 -29.24 4.26
CA ALA A 69 -3.62 -30.34 3.38
C ALA A 69 -3.78 -31.70 4.07
N VAL A 70 -3.32 -31.80 5.33
CA VAL A 70 -3.44 -33.06 6.15
C VAL A 70 -4.91 -33.48 6.31
N VAL A 71 -5.84 -32.52 6.37
CA VAL A 71 -7.28 -32.84 6.43
C VAL A 71 -7.85 -33.16 5.05
N MET A 72 -7.56 -32.36 4.02
CA MET A 72 -8.21 -32.48 2.71
C MET A 72 -7.74 -33.70 1.93
N VAL A 73 -6.43 -34.03 1.92
CA VAL A 73 -5.90 -35.06 1.05
C VAL A 73 -6.40 -36.46 1.47
N PRO A 74 -6.30 -36.91 2.74
CA PRO A 74 -6.81 -38.22 3.12
C PRO A 74 -8.30 -38.40 2.90
N LEU A 75 -9.09 -37.31 3.10
CA LEU A 75 -10.54 -37.38 2.92
C LEU A 75 -10.98 -37.43 1.45
N LEU A 76 -10.19 -36.85 0.52
CA LEU A 76 -10.62 -36.65 -0.86
C LEU A 76 -9.74 -37.32 -1.90
N VAL A 77 -8.69 -38.07 -1.51
CA VAL A 77 -7.74 -38.72 -2.44
C VAL A 77 -8.42 -39.72 -3.38
N GLY A 78 -9.48 -40.35 -2.93
CA GLY A 78 -10.30 -41.28 -3.76
C GLY A 78 -11.14 -40.55 -4.83
N ALA A 79 -11.21 -39.22 -4.81
CA ALA A 79 -11.97 -38.39 -5.75
C ALA A 79 -11.09 -37.25 -6.32
N PRO A 80 -10.22 -37.54 -7.31
CA PRO A 80 -9.19 -36.61 -7.78
C PRO A 80 -9.71 -35.23 -8.21
N LEU A 81 -10.88 -35.21 -8.87
CA LEU A 81 -11.52 -33.94 -9.27
C LEU A 81 -11.96 -33.12 -8.05
N LEU A 82 -12.57 -33.78 -7.06
CA LEU A 82 -13.04 -33.14 -5.84
C LEU A 82 -11.87 -32.60 -5.01
N LEU A 83 -10.78 -33.36 -4.88
CA LEU A 83 -9.55 -32.93 -4.22
C LEU A 83 -8.93 -31.72 -4.92
N SER A 84 -8.86 -31.75 -6.26
CA SER A 84 -8.35 -30.64 -7.06
C SER A 84 -9.18 -29.36 -6.84
N LEU A 85 -10.51 -29.48 -6.85
CA LEU A 85 -11.42 -28.35 -6.59
C LEU A 85 -11.30 -27.85 -5.15
N ALA A 86 -11.18 -28.73 -4.16
CA ALA A 86 -11.03 -28.36 -2.76
C ALA A 86 -9.70 -27.62 -2.50
N LEU A 87 -8.58 -28.12 -3.00
CA LEU A 87 -7.28 -27.44 -2.88
C LEU A 87 -7.26 -26.12 -3.64
N ALA A 88 -7.77 -26.09 -4.87
CA ALA A 88 -7.87 -24.85 -5.64
C ALA A 88 -8.77 -23.81 -4.94
N GLY A 89 -9.91 -24.26 -4.39
CA GLY A 89 -10.84 -23.41 -3.62
C GLY A 89 -10.20 -22.85 -2.35
N TRP A 90 -9.44 -23.69 -1.61
CA TRP A 90 -8.70 -23.24 -0.43
C TRP A 90 -7.67 -22.18 -0.77
N VAL A 91 -6.83 -22.40 -1.80
CA VAL A 91 -5.82 -21.42 -2.26
C VAL A 91 -6.49 -20.12 -2.67
N ALA A 92 -7.56 -20.18 -3.45
CA ALA A 92 -8.31 -19.02 -3.92
C ALA A 92 -8.95 -18.25 -2.75
N ALA A 93 -9.56 -18.93 -1.79
CA ALA A 93 -10.14 -18.30 -0.61
C ALA A 93 -9.08 -17.63 0.28
N CYS A 94 -7.96 -18.31 0.53
CA CYS A 94 -6.83 -17.73 1.26
C CYS A 94 -6.26 -16.49 0.55
N GLN A 95 -6.11 -16.53 -0.75
CA GLN A 95 -5.64 -15.40 -1.54
C GLN A 95 -6.64 -14.23 -1.52
N PHE A 96 -7.94 -14.52 -1.62
CA PHE A 96 -8.98 -13.50 -1.49
C PHE A 96 -8.88 -12.76 -0.16
N VAL A 97 -8.82 -13.49 0.96
CA VAL A 97 -8.66 -12.90 2.29
C VAL A 97 -7.36 -12.11 2.41
N SER A 98 -6.24 -12.65 1.88
CA SER A 98 -4.93 -11.98 1.86
C SER A 98 -4.99 -10.61 1.17
N LEU A 99 -5.70 -10.50 0.06
CA LEU A 99 -5.82 -9.23 -0.69
C LEU A 99 -6.71 -8.19 -0.01
N LEU A 100 -7.58 -8.60 0.91
CA LEU A 100 -8.41 -7.71 1.71
C LEU A 100 -7.68 -7.14 2.94
N ASP A 101 -6.60 -7.79 3.36
CA ASP A 101 -5.78 -7.37 4.49
C ASP A 101 -4.45 -6.76 4.00
N ARG A 102 -4.24 -5.48 4.25
CA ARG A 102 -3.03 -4.73 3.88
C ARG A 102 -1.99 -4.67 5.00
N THR A 103 -2.17 -5.46 6.04
CA THR A 103 -1.21 -5.61 7.14
C THR A 103 -0.26 -6.77 6.85
N PRO A 104 0.86 -6.92 7.59
CA PRO A 104 1.72 -8.10 7.46
C PRO A 104 1.01 -9.44 7.65
N ARG A 105 -0.20 -9.46 8.23
CA ARG A 105 -1.03 -10.65 8.35
C ARG A 105 -1.49 -11.21 6.99
N SER A 106 -1.58 -10.37 5.97
CA SER A 106 -1.91 -10.79 4.60
C SER A 106 -0.99 -11.91 4.12
N TYR A 107 0.29 -11.85 4.52
CA TYR A 107 1.30 -12.85 4.20
C TYR A 107 0.97 -14.23 4.79
N LEU A 108 0.36 -14.28 5.99
CA LEU A 108 -0.10 -15.53 6.61
C LEU A 108 -1.12 -16.25 5.73
N PHE A 109 -2.17 -15.53 5.30
CA PHE A 109 -3.23 -16.10 4.47
C PHE A 109 -2.71 -16.54 3.10
N MET A 110 -1.91 -15.71 2.45
CA MET A 110 -1.27 -16.03 1.18
C MET A 110 -0.46 -17.34 1.30
N LEU A 111 0.33 -17.46 2.37
CA LEU A 111 1.16 -18.60 2.62
C LEU A 111 0.35 -19.86 2.97
N ALA A 112 -0.72 -19.72 3.77
CA ALA A 112 -1.63 -20.81 4.08
C ALA A 112 -2.27 -21.39 2.81
N GLY A 113 -2.58 -20.53 1.83
CA GLY A 113 -3.08 -20.94 0.53
C GLY A 113 -2.08 -21.84 -0.21
N TYR A 114 -0.94 -21.27 -0.60
CA TYR A 114 -0.02 -22.03 -1.45
C TYR A 114 0.74 -23.14 -0.70
N THR A 115 0.86 -23.09 0.65
CA THR A 115 1.43 -24.21 1.41
C THR A 115 0.56 -25.45 1.35
N ALA A 116 -0.77 -25.30 1.37
CA ALA A 116 -1.66 -26.43 1.18
C ALA A 116 -1.44 -27.11 -0.20
N ALA A 117 -1.18 -26.32 -1.24
CA ALA A 117 -0.81 -26.85 -2.56
C ALA A 117 0.58 -27.51 -2.56
N LEU A 118 1.58 -26.88 -1.88
CA LEU A 118 2.95 -27.40 -1.78
C LEU A 118 3.06 -28.71 -1.00
N VAL A 119 2.16 -28.97 -0.05
CA VAL A 119 2.08 -30.22 0.71
C VAL A 119 1.13 -31.21 0.04
N GLY A 120 -0.06 -30.73 -0.38
CA GLY A 120 -1.13 -31.60 -0.85
C GLY A 120 -0.87 -32.23 -2.21
N PHE A 121 -0.48 -31.47 -3.24
CA PHE A 121 -0.30 -32.05 -4.58
C PHE A 121 0.82 -33.08 -4.68
N PRO A 122 2.02 -32.90 -4.09
CA PRO A 122 3.05 -33.96 -4.13
C PRO A 122 2.73 -35.21 -3.37
N THR A 123 1.79 -35.16 -2.41
CA THR A 123 1.43 -36.34 -1.58
C THR A 123 0.21 -37.11 -2.07
N VAL A 124 -0.38 -36.71 -3.21
CA VAL A 124 -1.55 -37.41 -3.78
C VAL A 124 -1.24 -38.87 -4.11
N GLY A 125 -0.01 -39.20 -4.57
CA GLY A 125 0.43 -40.56 -4.84
C GLY A 125 0.75 -41.40 -3.59
N HIS A 126 1.00 -40.73 -2.46
CA HIS A 126 1.38 -41.33 -1.18
C HIS A 126 0.67 -40.62 -0.03
N PRO A 127 -0.66 -40.71 0.06
CA PRO A 127 -1.46 -39.99 1.03
C PRO A 127 -1.16 -40.32 2.48
N GLU A 128 -0.63 -41.54 2.74
CA GLU A 128 -0.16 -42.01 4.05
C GLU A 128 1.00 -41.16 4.60
N ALA A 129 1.84 -40.59 3.72
CA ALA A 129 3.00 -39.79 4.11
C ALA A 129 2.67 -38.31 4.36
N ILE A 130 1.41 -37.87 4.18
CA ILE A 130 1.07 -36.42 4.22
C ILE A 130 1.37 -35.75 5.56
N PHE A 131 1.15 -36.49 6.68
CA PHE A 131 1.43 -35.95 8.01
C PHE A 131 2.93 -35.72 8.19
N ASP A 132 3.76 -36.67 7.80
CA ASP A 132 5.21 -36.58 7.90
C ASP A 132 5.75 -35.46 7.01
N VAL A 133 5.26 -35.36 5.77
CA VAL A 133 5.62 -34.25 4.84
C VAL A 133 5.20 -32.92 5.41
N ALA A 134 4.04 -32.78 6.05
CA ALA A 134 3.58 -31.57 6.68
C ALA A 134 4.45 -31.13 7.86
N VAL A 135 4.82 -32.12 8.72
CA VAL A 135 5.71 -31.88 9.88
C VAL A 135 7.11 -31.48 9.42
N LEU A 136 7.70 -32.24 8.47
CA LEU A 136 9.00 -31.93 7.88
C LEU A 136 9.02 -30.52 7.29
N ARG A 137 7.97 -30.15 6.57
CA ARG A 137 7.82 -28.79 6.00
C ARG A 137 7.81 -27.70 7.07
N ALA A 138 7.10 -27.93 8.17
CA ALA A 138 7.05 -26.99 9.29
C ALA A 138 8.43 -26.86 9.98
N GLN A 139 9.15 -27.98 10.15
CA GLN A 139 10.49 -28.01 10.75
C GLN A 139 11.51 -27.30 9.87
N GLU A 140 11.58 -27.60 8.58
CA GLU A 140 12.52 -26.98 7.62
C GLU A 140 12.30 -25.46 7.51
N ILE A 141 11.03 -25.04 7.42
CA ILE A 141 10.70 -23.62 7.42
C ILE A 141 11.01 -22.99 8.79
N GLY A 142 10.72 -23.66 9.89
CA GLY A 142 11.05 -23.21 11.25
C GLY A 142 12.55 -22.98 11.43
N ILE A 143 13.38 -23.91 11.00
CA ILE A 143 14.85 -23.78 11.02
C ILE A 143 15.28 -22.59 10.15
N GLY A 144 14.81 -22.51 8.90
CA GLY A 144 15.18 -21.45 7.98
C GLY A 144 14.84 -20.06 8.50
N VAL A 145 13.61 -19.84 9.04
CA VAL A 145 13.22 -18.54 9.59
C VAL A 145 13.98 -18.18 10.87
N THR A 146 14.28 -19.18 11.70
CA THR A 146 15.03 -18.98 12.95
C THR A 146 16.48 -18.60 12.65
N CYS A 147 17.17 -19.32 11.77
CA CYS A 147 18.54 -18.99 11.33
C CYS A 147 18.59 -17.61 10.69
N ALA A 148 17.65 -17.27 9.80
CA ALA A 148 17.57 -15.93 9.20
C ALA A 148 17.39 -14.86 10.26
N ALA A 149 16.44 -15.04 11.20
CA ALA A 149 16.17 -14.07 12.26
C ALA A 149 17.36 -13.88 13.21
N LEU A 150 18.05 -14.97 13.59
CA LEU A 150 19.22 -14.95 14.47
C LEU A 150 20.39 -14.21 13.82
N VAL A 151 20.77 -14.61 12.60
CA VAL A 151 21.95 -14.05 11.91
C VAL A 151 21.71 -12.55 11.62
N HIS A 152 20.55 -12.18 11.09
CA HIS A 152 20.22 -10.76 10.83
C HIS A 152 20.03 -9.93 12.09
N ALA A 153 19.78 -10.53 13.25
CA ALA A 153 19.73 -9.83 14.53
C ALA A 153 21.11 -9.71 15.21
N ALA A 154 21.99 -10.69 15.00
CA ALA A 154 23.32 -10.72 15.62
C ALA A 154 24.40 -9.97 14.82
N ILE A 155 24.36 -10.08 13.48
CA ILE A 155 25.39 -9.52 12.60
C ILE A 155 24.88 -8.23 11.98
N TRP A 156 25.32 -7.08 12.52
CA TRP A 156 25.03 -5.73 12.04
C TRP A 156 23.53 -5.43 11.86
N PRO A 157 22.72 -5.53 12.93
CA PRO A 157 21.29 -5.34 12.84
C PRO A 157 20.93 -3.94 12.38
N ARG A 158 20.05 -3.83 11.38
CA ARG A 158 19.51 -2.56 10.89
C ARG A 158 18.13 -2.34 11.51
N SER A 159 18.06 -1.37 12.42
CA SER A 159 16.81 -1.01 13.06
C SER A 159 15.85 -0.33 12.07
N VAL A 160 14.60 -0.80 12.06
CA VAL A 160 13.48 -0.16 11.35
C VAL A 160 13.21 1.21 11.95
N THR A 161 13.25 1.33 13.28
CA THR A 161 13.00 2.59 14.00
C THR A 161 13.99 3.67 13.64
N ALA A 162 15.29 3.33 13.53
CA ALA A 162 16.32 4.30 13.15
C ALA A 162 16.12 4.80 11.71
N LEU A 163 15.83 3.89 10.76
CA LEU A 163 15.55 4.26 9.37
C LEU A 163 14.26 5.07 9.25
N LEU A 164 13.22 4.68 10.00
CA LEU A 164 11.96 5.40 10.08
C LEU A 164 12.18 6.84 10.55
N GLY A 165 13.01 7.05 11.59
CA GLY A 165 13.34 8.40 12.08
C GLY A 165 14.03 9.26 11.02
N VAL A 166 14.94 8.69 10.22
CA VAL A 166 15.56 9.39 9.07
C VAL A 166 14.50 9.74 8.03
N ARG A 167 13.62 8.80 7.68
CA ARG A 167 12.58 9.02 6.67
C ARG A 167 11.57 10.06 7.09
N VAL A 168 11.16 10.04 8.38
CA VAL A 168 10.24 11.04 8.95
C VAL A 168 10.85 12.44 8.89
N ARG A 169 12.14 12.61 9.20
CA ARG A 169 12.82 13.92 9.04
C ARG A 169 12.82 14.41 7.60
N THR A 170 13.13 13.51 6.65
CA THR A 170 13.11 13.87 5.22
C THR A 170 11.72 14.28 4.77
N LEU A 171 10.69 13.50 5.13
CA LEU A 171 9.29 13.80 4.79
C LEU A 171 8.79 15.11 5.40
N LEU A 172 9.17 15.40 6.64
CA LEU A 172 8.81 16.66 7.27
C LEU A 172 9.44 17.84 6.54
N ALA A 173 10.75 17.77 6.24
CA ALA A 173 11.45 18.81 5.50
C ALA A 173 10.91 19.00 4.06
N GLU A 174 10.44 17.94 3.41
CA GLU A 174 9.77 18.02 2.10
C GLU A 174 8.40 18.68 2.21
N ALA A 175 7.61 18.34 3.24
CA ALA A 175 6.31 18.94 3.50
C ALA A 175 6.45 20.44 3.83
N GLU A 176 7.43 20.81 4.65
CA GLU A 176 7.74 22.21 5.00
C GLU A 176 8.13 23.02 3.77
N ARG A 177 9.01 22.50 2.92
CA ARG A 177 9.36 23.16 1.64
C ARG A 177 8.14 23.35 0.76
N TRP A 178 7.33 22.31 0.61
CA TRP A 178 6.14 22.39 -0.22
C TRP A 178 5.13 23.42 0.31
N VAL A 179 4.95 23.54 1.63
CA VAL A 179 4.14 24.61 2.22
C VAL A 179 4.73 25.97 1.88
N GLY A 180 6.04 26.15 2.02
CA GLY A 180 6.73 27.39 1.66
C GLY A 180 6.58 27.75 0.18
N ASP A 181 6.69 26.80 -0.72
CA ASP A 181 6.55 26.97 -2.18
C ASP A 181 5.11 27.34 -2.58
N ALA A 182 4.11 26.72 -1.95
CA ALA A 182 2.70 27.02 -2.20
C ALA A 182 2.24 28.41 -1.71
N LEU A 183 2.97 28.97 -0.74
CA LEU A 183 2.76 30.33 -0.23
C LEU A 183 3.61 31.39 -0.95
N ALA A 184 4.47 30.97 -1.89
CA ALA A 184 5.31 31.89 -2.65
C ALA A 184 4.49 32.77 -3.62
N PRO A 185 4.93 34.00 -3.91
CA PRO A 185 4.21 34.94 -4.78
C PRO A 185 4.07 34.45 -6.23
N ALA A 186 4.94 33.58 -6.70
CA ALA A 186 4.92 33.04 -8.05
C ALA A 186 4.77 31.52 -8.03
N PRO A 187 3.90 30.93 -8.87
CA PRO A 187 3.73 29.48 -8.93
C PRO A 187 5.01 28.80 -9.42
N ILE A 188 5.44 27.76 -8.70
CA ILE A 188 6.61 26.96 -9.05
C ILE A 188 6.17 25.77 -9.88
N GLU A 189 6.63 25.64 -11.13
CA GLU A 189 6.27 24.55 -12.06
C GLU A 189 6.54 23.13 -11.53
N ARG A 190 7.33 23.00 -10.45
CA ARG A 190 7.73 21.72 -9.85
C ARG A 190 6.73 21.16 -8.84
N ALA A 191 5.73 21.91 -8.42
CA ALA A 191 4.81 21.55 -7.34
C ALA A 191 4.10 20.18 -7.56
N ASP A 192 3.74 19.84 -8.79
CA ASP A 192 3.04 18.58 -9.10
C ASP A 192 3.91 17.33 -8.96
N GLN A 193 5.21 17.45 -9.24
CA GLN A 193 6.15 16.33 -9.07
C GLN A 193 6.44 16.09 -7.59
N GLU A 194 6.54 17.15 -6.80
CA GLU A 194 6.79 17.07 -5.35
C GLU A 194 5.59 16.49 -4.60
N ARG A 195 4.36 16.88 -4.97
CA ARG A 195 3.10 16.31 -4.44
C ARG A 195 3.03 14.79 -4.64
N ARG A 196 3.44 14.32 -5.82
CA ARG A 196 3.44 12.88 -6.14
C ARG A 196 4.50 12.14 -5.34
N ARG A 197 5.68 12.73 -5.14
CA ARG A 197 6.73 12.15 -4.30
C ARG A 197 6.26 12.01 -2.86
N LEU A 198 5.70 13.06 -2.27
CA LEU A 198 5.21 13.05 -0.90
C LEU A 198 4.13 11.95 -0.69
N ALA A 199 3.18 11.81 -1.62
CA ALA A 199 2.18 10.75 -1.54
C ALA A 199 2.79 9.33 -1.61
N GLY A 200 3.80 9.13 -2.46
CA GLY A 200 4.57 7.87 -2.53
C GLY A 200 5.33 7.59 -1.23
N ASP A 201 5.95 8.60 -0.68
CA ASP A 201 6.79 8.53 0.51
C ASP A 201 5.97 8.25 1.78
N VAL A 202 4.76 8.79 1.88
CA VAL A 202 3.81 8.44 2.95
C VAL A 202 3.40 6.96 2.86
N THR A 203 3.25 6.43 1.64
CA THR A 203 2.96 5.00 1.45
C THR A 203 4.15 4.13 1.89
N GLU A 204 5.38 4.52 1.58
CA GLU A 204 6.59 3.83 2.04
C GLU A 204 6.69 3.86 3.57
N LEU A 205 6.40 5.02 4.20
CA LEU A 205 6.32 5.16 5.65
C LEU A 205 5.31 4.17 6.24
N HIS A 206 4.16 3.98 5.58
CA HIS A 206 3.14 3.02 6.01
C HIS A 206 3.69 1.58 6.03
N VAL A 207 4.37 1.17 4.96
CA VAL A 207 4.98 -0.17 4.88
C VAL A 207 6.02 -0.35 5.98
N MET A 208 6.92 0.62 6.19
CA MET A 208 7.92 0.55 7.27
C MET A 208 7.28 0.49 8.66
N ALA A 209 6.23 1.27 8.91
CA ALA A 209 5.51 1.31 10.17
C ALA A 209 4.94 -0.06 10.58
N THR A 210 4.57 -0.91 9.62
CA THR A 210 4.03 -2.24 9.91
C THR A 210 5.06 -3.19 10.52
N HIS A 211 6.35 -2.93 10.33
CA HIS A 211 7.46 -3.75 10.85
C HIS A 211 8.02 -3.26 12.20
N VAL A 212 7.68 -2.04 12.63
CA VAL A 212 8.17 -1.46 13.89
C VAL A 212 7.88 -2.33 15.14
N PRO A 213 6.72 -3.00 15.28
CA PRO A 213 6.47 -3.88 16.43
C PRO A 213 7.45 -5.04 16.58
N PHE A 214 8.13 -5.41 15.49
CA PHE A 214 9.08 -6.52 15.42
C PHE A 214 10.54 -6.05 15.48
N ASP A 215 10.78 -4.73 15.62
CA ASP A 215 12.13 -4.15 15.62
C ASP A 215 12.93 -4.52 16.88
N THR A 216 14.24 -4.40 16.77
CA THR A 216 15.20 -4.65 17.85
C THR A 216 15.43 -3.46 18.74
N ALA A 217 14.99 -2.26 18.36
CA ALA A 217 15.16 -1.04 19.15
C ALA A 217 14.47 -1.14 20.53
N ALA A 218 15.12 -0.62 21.57
CA ALA A 218 14.59 -0.60 22.93
C ALA A 218 13.37 0.33 23.06
N ALA A 219 13.45 1.54 22.49
CA ALA A 219 12.33 2.47 22.38
C ALA A 219 11.78 2.44 20.95
N ARG A 220 10.47 2.27 20.80
CA ARG A 220 9.79 2.16 19.51
C ARG A 220 8.55 3.02 19.49
N PRO A 221 8.29 3.77 18.38
CA PRO A 221 7.03 4.49 18.24
C PRO A 221 5.84 3.52 18.23
N THR A 222 4.73 3.93 18.84
CA THR A 222 3.51 3.12 18.84
C THR A 222 2.84 3.14 17.47
N ARG A 223 2.04 2.10 17.17
CA ARG A 223 1.24 2.07 15.94
C ARG A 223 0.29 3.27 15.84
N ALA A 224 -0.26 3.70 16.98
CA ALA A 224 -1.15 4.86 17.04
C ALA A 224 -0.42 6.15 16.63
N LEU A 225 0.81 6.35 17.12
CA LEU A 225 1.64 7.51 16.79
C LEU A 225 1.98 7.54 15.29
N LEU A 226 2.39 6.38 14.74
CA LEU A 226 2.70 6.26 13.31
C LEU A 226 1.48 6.49 12.42
N SER A 227 0.32 5.98 12.83
CA SER A 227 -0.93 6.24 12.13
C SER A 227 -1.30 7.73 12.17
N ALA A 228 -1.17 8.38 13.33
CA ALA A 228 -1.43 9.81 13.47
C ALA A 228 -0.48 10.65 12.61
N LEU A 229 0.81 10.28 12.55
CA LEU A 229 1.79 10.94 11.69
C LEU A 229 1.39 10.88 10.22
N GLN A 230 1.07 9.69 9.73
CA GLN A 230 0.63 9.48 8.34
C GLN A 230 -0.59 10.32 8.00
N ASP A 231 -1.58 10.36 8.91
CA ASP A 231 -2.80 11.12 8.70
C ASP A 231 -2.55 12.62 8.59
N HIS A 232 -1.61 13.16 9.37
CA HIS A 232 -1.29 14.58 9.32
C HIS A 232 -0.49 14.92 8.05
N PHE A 233 0.46 14.09 7.61
CA PHE A 233 1.11 14.29 6.32
C PHE A 233 0.12 14.23 5.15
N VAL A 234 -0.83 13.30 5.18
CA VAL A 234 -1.84 13.20 4.13
C VAL A 234 -2.85 14.35 4.21
N LEU A 235 -3.13 14.88 5.41
CA LEU A 235 -3.98 16.06 5.59
C LEU A 235 -3.35 17.33 5.01
N LEU A 236 -2.02 17.47 5.05
CA LEU A 236 -1.34 18.61 4.45
C LEU A 236 -1.57 18.71 2.94
N LEU A 237 -1.67 17.58 2.21
CA LEU A 237 -1.86 17.57 0.76
C LEU A 237 -3.06 18.42 0.27
N PRO A 238 -4.30 18.18 0.73
CA PRO A 238 -5.44 18.98 0.31
C PRO A 238 -5.41 20.41 0.85
N LEU A 239 -4.82 20.65 2.03
CA LEU A 239 -4.74 21.97 2.64
C LEU A 239 -3.80 22.89 1.85
N VAL A 240 -2.58 22.44 1.57
CA VAL A 240 -1.60 23.19 0.78
C VAL A 240 -2.16 23.46 -0.61
N SER A 241 -2.74 22.46 -1.27
CA SER A 241 -3.38 22.63 -2.58
C SER A 241 -4.58 23.59 -2.54
N ALA A 242 -5.31 23.68 -1.41
CA ALA A 242 -6.41 24.61 -1.26
C ALA A 242 -5.89 26.05 -1.11
N VAL A 243 -4.88 26.25 -0.28
CA VAL A 243 -4.25 27.57 -0.07
C VAL A 243 -3.68 28.12 -1.37
N GLU A 244 -2.89 27.31 -2.09
CA GLU A 244 -2.34 27.67 -3.40
C GLU A 244 -3.44 28.07 -4.41
N ASP A 245 -4.51 27.28 -4.53
CA ASP A 245 -5.63 27.56 -5.43
C ASP A 245 -6.37 28.85 -5.04
N ARG A 246 -6.48 29.17 -3.73
CA ARG A 246 -7.12 30.42 -3.26
C ARG A 246 -6.25 31.62 -3.51
N LEU A 247 -4.95 31.56 -3.22
CA LEU A 247 -4.01 32.61 -3.54
C LEU A 247 -4.01 32.94 -5.03
N GLY A 248 -3.95 31.92 -5.89
CA GLY A 248 -4.04 32.09 -7.34
C GLY A 248 -5.37 32.70 -7.79
N ALA A 249 -6.49 32.30 -7.19
CA ALA A 249 -7.80 32.86 -7.52
C ALA A 249 -7.94 34.34 -7.09
N ILE A 250 -7.46 34.70 -5.90
CA ILE A 250 -7.48 36.10 -5.42
C ILE A 250 -6.61 36.99 -6.31
N ALA A 251 -5.44 36.50 -6.74
CA ALA A 251 -4.55 37.24 -7.64
C ALA A 251 -5.17 37.54 -9.01
N VAL A 252 -6.11 36.68 -9.48
CA VAL A 252 -6.87 36.94 -10.72
C VAL A 252 -7.95 37.99 -10.51
N GLU A 253 -8.56 38.06 -9.34
CA GLU A 253 -9.64 39.04 -9.00
C GLU A 253 -9.10 40.41 -8.54
N GLY A 254 -7.80 40.50 -8.20
CA GLY A 254 -7.12 41.73 -7.76
C GLY A 254 -5.93 41.47 -6.84
N GLU A 255 -5.39 42.51 -6.24
CA GLU A 255 -4.27 42.43 -5.31
C GLU A 255 -4.70 41.78 -3.98
N VAL A 256 -3.84 40.97 -3.40
CA VAL A 256 -4.03 40.43 -2.04
C VAL A 256 -3.93 41.61 -1.04
N PRO A 257 -4.88 41.79 -0.10
CA PRO A 257 -4.78 42.85 0.91
C PRO A 257 -3.45 42.75 1.67
N ALA A 258 -2.84 43.92 1.94
CA ALA A 258 -1.50 43.99 2.53
C ALA A 258 -1.37 43.20 3.84
N GLU A 259 -2.39 43.25 4.72
CA GLU A 259 -2.42 42.54 5.99
C GLU A 259 -2.46 41.00 5.80
N VAL A 260 -3.23 40.54 4.81
CA VAL A 260 -3.30 39.10 4.44
C VAL A 260 -1.99 38.64 3.80
N GLY A 261 -1.41 39.50 2.92
CA GLY A 261 -0.11 39.25 2.30
C GLY A 261 1.02 39.12 3.33
N ALA A 262 1.06 40.05 4.32
CA ALA A 262 2.01 39.97 5.42
C ALA A 262 1.84 38.66 6.26
N LEU A 263 0.60 38.27 6.55
CA LEU A 263 0.31 37.04 7.27
C LEU A 263 0.78 35.81 6.47
N VAL A 264 0.52 35.74 5.17
CA VAL A 264 0.96 34.65 4.28
C VAL A 264 2.48 34.55 4.30
N GLU A 265 3.21 35.68 4.27
CA GLU A 265 4.67 35.68 4.34
C GLU A 265 5.20 35.22 5.70
N ASP A 266 4.55 35.61 6.81
CA ASP A 266 4.93 35.14 8.15
C ASP A 266 4.68 33.62 8.31
N VAL A 267 3.57 33.10 7.77
CA VAL A 267 3.31 31.65 7.72
C VAL A 267 4.35 30.93 6.85
N ARG A 268 4.76 31.53 5.74
CA ARG A 268 5.82 31.00 4.88
C ARG A 268 7.17 30.95 5.59
N ALA A 269 7.55 32.03 6.27
CA ALA A 269 8.77 32.09 7.06
C ALA A 269 8.77 31.03 8.17
N TRP A 270 7.66 30.91 8.90
CA TRP A 270 7.48 29.88 9.94
C TRP A 270 7.50 28.47 9.37
N ALA A 271 6.93 28.22 8.19
CA ALA A 271 6.99 26.90 7.57
C ALA A 271 8.43 26.49 7.24
N SER A 272 9.27 27.45 6.83
CA SER A 272 10.70 27.23 6.51
C SER A 272 11.58 27.15 7.76
N ASP A 273 11.25 27.89 8.81
CA ASP A 273 11.94 27.90 10.11
C ASP A 273 10.92 27.97 11.26
N ALA A 274 10.78 26.86 11.98
CA ALA A 274 9.85 26.73 13.09
C ALA A 274 10.10 27.74 14.24
N GLY A 275 11.30 28.31 14.32
CA GLY A 275 11.68 29.33 15.30
C GLY A 275 11.29 30.75 14.90
N ALA A 276 10.93 31.00 13.63
CA ALA A 276 10.65 32.36 13.14
C ALA A 276 9.41 32.99 13.78
N HIS A 277 8.37 32.22 14.00
CA HIS A 277 7.11 32.66 14.62
C HIS A 277 6.51 31.60 15.55
N ASP A 278 5.75 32.04 16.55
CA ASP A 278 4.94 31.14 17.36
C ASP A 278 3.64 30.75 16.62
N PRO A 279 3.36 29.46 16.41
CA PRO A 279 2.17 29.03 15.67
C PRO A 279 0.85 29.48 16.32
N ALA A 280 0.78 29.61 17.65
CA ALA A 280 -0.41 30.10 18.32
C ALA A 280 -0.65 31.60 18.00
N SER A 281 0.41 32.40 17.88
CA SER A 281 0.31 33.80 17.48
C SER A 281 -0.14 33.95 16.01
N LEU A 282 0.32 33.08 15.11
CA LEU A 282 -0.13 33.06 13.72
C LEU A 282 -1.62 32.73 13.63
N VAL A 283 -2.09 31.71 14.36
CA VAL A 283 -3.51 31.35 14.43
C VAL A 283 -4.34 32.49 14.98
N ALA A 284 -3.90 33.15 16.05
CA ALA A 284 -4.62 34.31 16.63
C ALA A 284 -4.74 35.50 15.64
N ARG A 285 -3.70 35.74 14.82
CA ARG A 285 -3.77 36.76 13.76
C ARG A 285 -4.71 36.37 12.63
N VAL A 286 -4.71 35.08 12.22
CA VAL A 286 -5.70 34.58 11.26
C VAL A 286 -7.11 34.80 11.78
N ASP A 287 -7.38 34.44 13.04
CA ASP A 287 -8.70 34.59 13.66
C ASP A 287 -9.11 36.06 13.75
N ALA A 288 -8.19 36.94 14.11
CA ALA A 288 -8.45 38.40 14.17
C ALA A 288 -8.84 38.96 12.80
N LEU A 289 -8.09 38.63 11.74
CA LEU A 289 -8.41 39.04 10.38
C LEU A 289 -9.74 38.45 9.89
N ALA A 290 -10.00 37.20 10.19
CA ALA A 290 -11.24 36.53 9.84
C ALA A 290 -12.45 37.15 10.56
N VAL A 291 -12.29 37.65 11.81
CA VAL A 291 -13.34 38.36 12.57
C VAL A 291 -13.62 39.73 11.98
N ALA A 292 -12.56 40.45 11.57
CA ALA A 292 -12.68 41.79 10.99
C ALA A 292 -13.31 41.80 9.58
N LEU A 293 -13.22 40.65 8.86
CA LEU A 293 -13.72 40.56 7.49
C LEU A 293 -15.23 40.26 7.49
N THR A 294 -16.00 41.12 6.82
CA THR A 294 -17.42 40.94 6.51
C THR A 294 -17.56 40.82 4.99
N PRO A 295 -17.56 39.58 4.45
CA PRO A 295 -17.50 39.38 3.01
C PRO A 295 -18.72 39.96 2.31
N ALA A 296 -18.52 40.91 1.38
CA ALA A 296 -19.54 41.54 0.56
C ALA A 296 -19.46 41.11 -0.92
N ASP A 297 -18.32 40.59 -1.35
CA ASP A 297 -18.09 40.18 -2.73
C ASP A 297 -17.38 38.82 -2.83
N TRP A 298 -17.23 38.30 -4.06
CA TRP A 298 -16.59 37.01 -4.33
C TRP A 298 -15.12 37.00 -3.89
N ARG A 299 -14.38 38.05 -4.06
CA ARG A 299 -12.98 38.16 -3.65
C ARG A 299 -12.83 38.09 -2.13
N GLU A 300 -13.66 38.78 -1.38
CA GLU A 300 -13.68 38.74 0.08
C GLU A 300 -14.08 37.36 0.62
N LEU A 301 -15.00 36.64 -0.07
CA LEU A 301 -15.32 35.26 0.21
C LEU A 301 -14.12 34.33 -0.01
N LEU A 302 -13.34 34.55 -1.07
CA LEU A 302 -12.10 33.80 -1.29
C LEU A 302 -11.05 34.09 -0.21
N ILE A 303 -10.95 35.36 0.25
CA ILE A 303 -10.05 35.74 1.35
C ILE A 303 -10.48 35.06 2.66
N ALA A 304 -11.78 35.09 3.00
CA ALA A 304 -12.29 34.40 4.18
C ALA A 304 -11.97 32.91 4.14
N ASN A 305 -12.21 32.27 2.99
CA ASN A 305 -11.88 30.85 2.82
C ASN A 305 -10.36 30.59 2.88
N LEU A 306 -9.52 31.49 2.36
CA LEU A 306 -8.06 31.41 2.48
C LEU A 306 -7.63 31.46 3.94
N LEU A 307 -8.16 32.39 4.74
CA LEU A 307 -7.83 32.49 6.17
C LEU A 307 -8.17 31.19 6.93
N ASP A 308 -9.35 30.61 6.69
CA ASP A 308 -9.72 29.31 7.29
C ASP A 308 -8.74 28.20 6.91
N ARG A 309 -8.35 28.12 5.63
CA ARG A 309 -7.38 27.11 5.17
C ARG A 309 -5.97 27.35 5.71
N LEU A 310 -5.55 28.61 5.86
CA LEU A 310 -4.26 28.97 6.50
C LEU A 310 -4.24 28.55 7.97
N ARG A 311 -5.33 28.79 8.71
CA ARG A 311 -5.48 28.33 10.10
C ARG A 311 -5.30 26.81 10.20
N GLU A 312 -6.10 26.07 9.41
CA GLU A 312 -6.02 24.60 9.38
C GLU A 312 -4.61 24.11 8.97
N LEU A 313 -3.95 24.81 8.05
CA LEU A 313 -2.60 24.48 7.59
C LEU A 313 -1.56 24.66 8.70
N VAL A 314 -1.60 25.78 9.41
CA VAL A 314 -0.69 26.07 10.54
C VAL A 314 -0.90 25.02 11.65
N GLU A 315 -2.13 24.74 12.03
CA GLU A 315 -2.45 23.73 13.06
C GLU A 315 -2.03 22.31 12.64
N ALA A 316 -2.21 21.95 11.37
CA ALA A 316 -1.85 20.63 10.84
C ALA A 316 -0.32 20.45 10.77
N LEU A 317 0.42 21.45 10.31
CA LEU A 317 1.88 21.40 10.21
C LEU A 317 2.54 21.40 11.59
N ASP A 318 2.07 22.23 12.53
CA ASP A 318 2.53 22.23 13.91
C ASP A 318 2.31 20.86 14.58
N THR A 319 1.12 20.30 14.41
CA THR A 319 0.81 18.96 14.92
C THR A 319 1.67 17.87 14.26
N ALA A 320 1.91 17.96 12.96
CA ALA A 320 2.79 17.04 12.24
C ALA A 320 4.24 17.11 12.78
N ARG A 321 4.76 18.31 13.08
CA ARG A 321 6.07 18.52 13.71
C ARG A 321 6.16 17.85 15.08
N LEU A 322 5.16 18.04 15.92
CA LEU A 322 5.10 17.44 17.27
C LEU A 322 5.07 15.91 17.21
N ILE A 323 4.27 15.34 16.32
CA ILE A 323 4.18 13.89 16.13
C ILE A 323 5.48 13.34 15.53
N ALA A 324 6.08 14.06 14.56
CA ALA A 324 7.35 13.68 13.96
C ALA A 324 8.49 13.66 14.99
N ALA A 325 8.60 14.69 15.82
CA ALA A 325 9.58 14.75 16.92
C ALA A 325 9.42 13.55 17.87
N GLN A 326 8.20 13.23 18.29
CA GLN A 326 7.90 12.08 19.15
C GLN A 326 8.18 10.73 18.46
N THR A 327 8.05 10.67 17.13
CA THR A 327 8.35 9.46 16.35
C THR A 327 9.87 9.26 16.22
N ILE A 328 10.62 10.35 16.09
CA ILE A 328 12.09 10.34 16.01
C ILE A 328 12.70 9.98 17.38
N ASP A 329 12.15 10.52 18.45
CA ASP A 329 12.55 10.19 19.82
C ASP A 329 11.37 9.59 20.60
N PRO A 330 11.10 8.29 20.43
CA PRO A 330 9.99 7.61 21.12
C PRO A 330 10.21 7.40 22.60
N GLY A 331 11.40 7.68 23.14
CA GLY A 331 11.71 7.63 24.58
C GLY A 331 11.29 8.88 25.33
N ALA A 332 11.10 10.00 24.64
CA ALA A 332 10.66 11.25 25.27
C ALA A 332 9.18 11.18 25.70
N ALA A 333 8.83 11.94 26.76
CA ALA A 333 7.45 12.04 27.20
C ALA A 333 6.60 12.78 26.16
N PRO A 334 5.48 12.20 25.67
CA PRO A 334 4.68 12.83 24.66
C PRO A 334 4.02 14.13 25.16
N PRO A 335 4.02 15.22 24.36
CA PRO A 335 3.31 16.45 24.65
C PRO A 335 1.81 16.20 24.90
N GLN A 336 1.16 17.07 25.71
CA GLN A 336 -0.26 16.91 26.04
C GLN A 336 -1.15 16.81 24.80
N ARG A 337 -0.89 17.63 23.78
CA ARG A 337 -1.62 17.63 22.49
C ARG A 337 -1.49 16.28 21.75
N VAL A 338 -0.29 15.70 21.70
CA VAL A 338 -0.06 14.36 21.13
C VAL A 338 -0.78 13.28 21.93
N ARG A 339 -0.75 13.37 23.28
CA ARG A 339 -1.49 12.43 24.16
C ARG A 339 -2.99 12.48 23.92
N ALA A 340 -3.58 13.66 23.74
CA ALA A 340 -5.00 13.83 23.43
C ALA A 340 -5.36 13.17 22.10
N LEU A 341 -4.59 13.44 21.04
CA LEU A 341 -4.77 12.82 19.71
C LEU A 341 -4.69 11.29 19.74
N LEU A 342 -3.80 10.73 20.56
CA LEU A 342 -3.65 9.28 20.69
C LEU A 342 -4.81 8.62 21.48
N ARG A 343 -5.49 9.38 22.37
CA ARG A 343 -6.67 8.90 23.11
C ARG A 343 -7.93 8.82 22.26
N GLU A 344 -8.10 9.72 21.29
CA GLU A 344 -9.24 9.75 20.35
C GLU A 344 -9.21 8.63 19.32
N ARG A 345 -8.45 7.59 19.54
CA ARG A 345 -8.15 6.52 18.61
C ARG A 345 -9.41 5.82 18.08
N ARG A 346 -9.73 6.05 16.83
CA ARG A 346 -10.70 5.24 16.06
C ARG A 346 -9.94 4.34 15.08
N GLN A 347 -10.38 3.08 14.96
CA GLN A 347 -9.86 2.19 13.91
C GLN A 347 -10.17 2.83 12.56
N ARG A 348 -9.15 2.96 11.70
CA ARG A 348 -9.26 3.59 10.39
C ARG A 348 -9.38 2.53 9.31
N PRO A 349 -10.53 2.39 8.66
CA PRO A 349 -10.68 1.44 7.58
C PRO A 349 -9.91 1.92 6.34
N LEU A 350 -9.01 1.07 5.84
CA LEU A 350 -8.38 1.23 4.54
C LEU A 350 -9.34 0.86 3.41
N HIS A 351 -9.10 1.37 2.22
CA HIS A 351 -9.85 0.97 1.03
C HIS A 351 -9.62 -0.52 0.71
N ARG A 352 -10.70 -1.27 0.48
CA ARG A 352 -10.67 -2.69 0.09
C ARG A 352 -11.20 -2.83 -1.33
N ASP A 353 -10.36 -3.33 -2.23
CA ASP A 353 -10.75 -3.59 -3.63
C ASP A 353 -11.30 -5.02 -3.77
N LEU A 354 -12.56 -5.21 -3.37
CA LEU A 354 -13.26 -6.50 -3.45
C LEU A 354 -13.25 -7.10 -4.87
N PRO A 355 -13.54 -6.34 -5.95
CA PRO A 355 -13.51 -6.89 -7.30
C PRO A 355 -12.13 -7.40 -7.70
N LEU A 356 -11.05 -6.68 -7.35
CA LEU A 356 -9.69 -7.11 -7.62
C LEU A 356 -9.36 -8.41 -6.87
N ALA A 357 -9.73 -8.49 -5.61
CA ALA A 357 -9.52 -9.68 -4.79
C ALA A 357 -10.27 -10.90 -5.36
N LEU A 358 -11.53 -10.71 -5.79
CA LEU A 358 -12.33 -11.77 -6.38
C LEU A 358 -11.76 -12.23 -7.73
N LEU A 359 -11.44 -11.32 -8.64
CA LEU A 359 -10.85 -11.67 -9.94
C LEU A 359 -9.51 -12.40 -9.79
N SER A 360 -8.70 -12.01 -8.80
CA SER A 360 -7.45 -12.70 -8.48
C SER A 360 -7.69 -14.11 -7.97
N ALA A 361 -8.67 -14.28 -7.08
CA ALA A 361 -9.05 -15.60 -6.56
C ALA A 361 -9.58 -16.53 -7.66
N VAL A 362 -10.41 -16.00 -8.57
CA VAL A 362 -10.92 -16.73 -9.73
C VAL A 362 -9.77 -17.13 -10.68
N ALA A 363 -8.83 -16.22 -10.95
CA ALA A 363 -7.66 -16.53 -11.78
C ALA A 363 -6.82 -17.67 -11.18
N THR A 364 -6.59 -17.63 -9.87
CA THR A 364 -5.83 -18.67 -9.14
C THR A 364 -6.56 -19.98 -9.17
N PHE A 365 -7.86 -19.99 -8.89
CA PHE A 365 -8.69 -21.20 -8.97
C PHE A 365 -8.64 -21.82 -10.36
N ALA A 366 -8.84 -21.01 -11.41
CA ALA A 366 -8.83 -21.47 -12.80
C ALA A 366 -7.46 -22.01 -13.22
N ALA A 367 -6.34 -21.36 -12.83
CA ALA A 367 -4.99 -21.82 -13.12
C ALA A 367 -4.72 -23.20 -12.52
N ILE A 368 -5.06 -23.39 -11.23
CA ILE A 368 -4.83 -24.65 -10.54
C ILE A 368 -5.71 -25.76 -11.14
N VAL A 369 -7.00 -25.50 -11.35
CA VAL A 369 -7.94 -26.47 -11.93
C VAL A 369 -7.51 -26.88 -13.34
N ALA A 370 -7.04 -25.92 -14.17
CA ALA A 370 -6.53 -26.25 -15.51
C ALA A 370 -5.29 -27.15 -15.45
N CYS A 371 -4.33 -26.87 -14.55
CA CYS A 371 -3.16 -27.73 -14.35
C CYS A 371 -3.58 -29.14 -13.85
N CYS A 372 -4.48 -29.22 -12.88
CA CYS A 372 -4.97 -30.49 -12.35
C CYS A 372 -5.76 -31.28 -13.41
N GLY A 373 -6.61 -30.61 -14.19
CA GLY A 373 -7.35 -31.24 -15.30
C GLY A 373 -6.41 -31.82 -16.35
N PHE A 374 -5.39 -31.06 -16.76
CA PHE A 374 -4.36 -31.57 -17.67
C PHE A 374 -3.60 -32.76 -17.06
N TRP A 375 -3.18 -32.66 -15.81
CA TRP A 375 -2.51 -33.73 -15.09
C TRP A 375 -3.34 -35.02 -15.03
N ILE A 376 -4.60 -34.93 -14.64
CA ILE A 376 -5.51 -36.09 -14.55
C ILE A 376 -5.73 -36.70 -15.93
N MET A 377 -5.94 -35.89 -16.97
CA MET A 377 -6.21 -36.37 -18.33
C MET A 377 -5.00 -37.05 -19.00
N THR A 378 -3.79 -36.58 -18.68
CA THR A 378 -2.54 -37.09 -19.32
C THR A 378 -1.77 -38.06 -18.43
N ALA A 379 -2.17 -38.24 -17.19
CA ALA A 379 -1.41 -39.01 -16.17
C ALA A 379 0.07 -38.56 -16.10
N TRP A 380 0.36 -37.30 -16.31
CA TRP A 380 1.72 -36.75 -16.34
C TRP A 380 2.40 -36.93 -14.96
N PRO A 381 3.56 -37.63 -14.85
CA PRO A 381 4.18 -37.87 -13.54
C PRO A 381 4.49 -36.62 -12.74
N GLU A 382 4.91 -35.54 -13.41
CA GLU A 382 5.27 -34.28 -12.75
C GLU A 382 4.12 -33.26 -12.75
N GLY A 383 2.89 -33.66 -13.05
CA GLY A 383 1.72 -32.78 -13.09
C GLY A 383 1.43 -32.08 -11.78
N ALA A 384 1.76 -32.70 -10.64
CA ALA A 384 1.70 -32.11 -9.31
C ALA A 384 2.52 -30.83 -9.20
N VAL A 385 3.73 -30.81 -9.79
CA VAL A 385 4.63 -29.65 -9.79
C VAL A 385 4.01 -28.48 -10.54
N ALA A 386 3.35 -28.73 -11.68
CA ALA A 386 2.70 -27.68 -12.44
C ALA A 386 1.57 -27.00 -11.64
N ALA A 387 0.69 -27.79 -11.00
CA ALA A 387 -0.40 -27.24 -10.19
C ALA A 387 0.12 -26.48 -8.96
N MET A 388 1.14 -27.01 -8.30
CA MET A 388 1.81 -26.40 -7.15
C MET A 388 2.43 -25.04 -7.52
N ILE A 389 3.18 -24.96 -8.62
CA ILE A 389 3.85 -23.73 -9.06
C ILE A 389 2.83 -22.69 -9.55
N ALA A 390 1.75 -23.12 -10.22
CA ALA A 390 0.66 -22.22 -10.59
C ALA A 390 0.06 -21.54 -9.36
N ALA A 391 -0.19 -22.29 -8.26
CA ALA A 391 -0.67 -21.73 -7.00
C ALA A 391 0.31 -20.71 -6.41
N VAL A 392 1.60 -21.03 -6.36
CA VAL A 392 2.65 -20.15 -5.82
C VAL A 392 2.72 -18.85 -6.62
N VAL A 393 2.80 -18.93 -7.95
CA VAL A 393 2.97 -17.76 -8.83
C VAL A 393 1.74 -16.86 -8.78
N CYS A 394 0.52 -17.42 -8.82
CA CYS A 394 -0.70 -16.65 -8.66
C CYS A 394 -0.75 -15.90 -7.31
N CYS A 395 -0.37 -16.54 -6.22
CA CYS A 395 -0.34 -15.93 -4.90
C CYS A 395 0.75 -14.85 -4.77
N PHE A 396 1.96 -15.11 -5.28
CA PHE A 396 3.10 -14.21 -5.13
C PHE A 396 2.89 -12.84 -5.79
N PHE A 397 2.25 -12.82 -6.95
CA PHE A 397 2.02 -11.61 -7.74
C PHE A 397 0.60 -11.03 -7.58
N ALA A 398 -0.21 -11.59 -6.68
CA ALA A 398 -1.60 -11.19 -6.48
C ALA A 398 -1.81 -9.71 -6.13
N THR A 399 -0.89 -9.12 -5.39
CA THR A 399 -0.95 -7.72 -4.93
C THR A 399 -0.63 -6.69 -6.01
N MET A 400 -0.06 -7.12 -7.14
CA MET A 400 0.24 -6.23 -8.26
C MET A 400 -1.01 -5.90 -9.07
N ASP A 401 -1.12 -4.68 -9.60
CA ASP A 401 -2.24 -4.29 -10.46
C ASP A 401 -2.23 -5.04 -11.81
N ASP A 402 -1.07 -5.12 -12.43
CA ASP A 402 -0.79 -5.96 -13.59
C ASP A 402 0.31 -6.97 -13.25
N PRO A 403 -0.05 -8.21 -12.87
CA PRO A 403 0.92 -9.24 -12.53
C PRO A 403 1.66 -9.84 -13.73
N VAL A 404 1.09 -9.74 -14.94
CA VAL A 404 1.59 -10.46 -16.13
C VAL A 404 3.05 -10.11 -16.49
N PRO A 405 3.49 -8.84 -16.49
CA PRO A 405 4.89 -8.51 -16.72
C PRO A 405 5.84 -9.11 -15.67
N ALA A 406 5.43 -9.12 -14.40
CA ALA A 406 6.22 -9.69 -13.31
C ALA A 406 6.26 -11.24 -13.39
N GLN A 407 5.15 -11.88 -13.72
CA GLN A 407 5.08 -13.33 -13.97
C GLN A 407 5.94 -13.73 -15.18
N ARG A 408 5.92 -12.93 -16.26
CA ARG A 408 6.82 -13.12 -17.40
C ARG A 408 8.29 -12.99 -17.00
N GLY A 409 8.61 -11.99 -16.19
CA GLY A 409 9.94 -11.84 -15.60
C GLY A 409 10.34 -13.07 -14.77
N PHE A 410 9.44 -13.57 -13.94
CA PHE A 410 9.63 -14.80 -13.16
C PHE A 410 9.93 -16.00 -14.07
N LEU A 411 9.16 -16.20 -15.15
CA LEU A 411 9.37 -17.26 -16.12
C LEU A 411 10.78 -17.17 -16.75
N ILE A 412 11.16 -15.98 -17.23
CA ILE A 412 12.47 -15.76 -17.88
C ILE A 412 13.62 -16.11 -16.91
N TRP A 413 13.54 -15.64 -15.67
CA TRP A 413 14.62 -15.88 -14.70
C TRP A 413 14.62 -17.30 -14.13
N THR A 414 13.47 -17.99 -14.13
CA THR A 414 13.41 -19.44 -13.89
C THR A 414 14.10 -20.22 -15.01
N VAL A 415 13.83 -19.86 -16.29
CA VAL A 415 14.56 -20.47 -17.42
C VAL A 415 16.08 -20.20 -17.31
N ALA A 416 16.45 -18.97 -16.96
CA ALA A 416 17.87 -18.60 -16.80
C ALA A 416 18.57 -19.35 -15.66
N SER A 417 17.82 -19.86 -14.66
CA SER A 417 18.39 -20.67 -13.59
C SER A 417 18.71 -22.12 -14.02
N LEU A 418 18.03 -22.67 -15.04
CA LEU A 418 18.17 -24.07 -15.42
C LEU A 418 19.61 -24.47 -15.83
N PRO A 419 20.34 -23.71 -16.69
CA PRO A 419 21.73 -24.06 -17.00
C PRO A 419 22.63 -24.05 -15.76
N LEU A 420 22.41 -23.09 -14.84
CA LEU A 420 23.15 -23.02 -13.60
C LEU A 420 22.87 -24.24 -12.71
N ILE A 421 21.60 -24.61 -12.59
CA ILE A 421 21.18 -25.80 -11.82
C ILE A 421 21.80 -27.07 -12.43
N ALA A 422 21.75 -27.24 -13.76
CA ALA A 422 22.32 -28.39 -14.46
C ALA A 422 23.83 -28.49 -14.23
N LEU A 423 24.56 -27.37 -14.31
CA LEU A 423 26.00 -27.31 -14.00
C LEU A 423 26.27 -27.80 -12.58
N TYR A 424 25.54 -27.27 -11.60
CA TYR A 424 25.73 -27.67 -10.21
C TYR A 424 25.32 -29.13 -9.99
N LEU A 425 24.14 -29.55 -10.49
CA LEU A 425 23.61 -30.87 -10.22
C LEU A 425 24.45 -31.99 -10.86
N PHE A 426 24.86 -31.83 -12.13
CA PHE A 426 25.53 -32.90 -12.87
C PHE A 426 27.05 -32.83 -12.91
N ALA A 427 27.64 -31.64 -12.69
CA ALA A 427 29.10 -31.49 -12.76
C ALA A 427 29.74 -31.21 -11.39
N LEU A 428 29.11 -30.40 -10.53
CA LEU A 428 29.78 -29.91 -9.33
C LEU A 428 29.39 -30.69 -8.07
N LEU A 429 28.11 -31.00 -7.86
CA LEU A 429 27.65 -31.75 -6.68
C LEU A 429 28.25 -33.16 -6.56
N PRO A 430 28.50 -33.90 -7.66
CA PRO A 430 29.18 -35.20 -7.57
C PRO A 430 30.58 -35.14 -6.95
N LEU A 431 31.23 -33.96 -6.94
CA LEU A 431 32.57 -33.73 -6.37
C LEU A 431 32.52 -33.40 -4.87
N VAL A 432 31.32 -33.28 -4.29
CA VAL A 432 31.14 -32.86 -2.90
C VAL A 432 31.19 -34.09 -1.98
N HIS A 433 32.12 -34.03 -1.01
CA HIS A 433 32.28 -35.12 -0.02
C HIS A 433 32.12 -34.64 1.43
N SER A 434 32.07 -33.32 1.65
CA SER A 434 31.89 -32.73 2.97
C SER A 434 31.00 -31.48 2.94
N PHE A 435 30.47 -31.08 4.09
CA PHE A 435 29.65 -29.89 4.19
C PHE A 435 30.42 -28.62 3.82
N GLU A 436 31.71 -28.54 4.17
CA GLU A 436 32.59 -27.40 3.87
C GLU A 436 32.77 -27.23 2.37
N THR A 437 33.00 -28.34 1.63
CA THR A 437 33.08 -28.32 0.17
C THR A 437 31.76 -27.94 -0.47
N LEU A 438 30.63 -28.39 0.07
CA LEU A 438 29.30 -27.96 -0.37
C LEU A 438 29.12 -26.45 -0.17
N ALA A 439 29.44 -25.93 1.01
CA ALA A 439 29.32 -24.50 1.32
C ALA A 439 30.21 -23.64 0.41
N LEU A 440 31.47 -24.07 0.18
CA LEU A 440 32.40 -23.38 -0.72
C LEU A 440 31.88 -23.38 -2.16
N LEU A 441 31.31 -24.49 -2.60
CA LEU A 441 30.74 -24.63 -3.94
C LEU A 441 29.52 -23.73 -4.15
N LEU A 442 28.62 -23.63 -3.18
CA LEU A 442 27.43 -22.81 -3.26
C LEU A 442 27.73 -21.30 -3.09
N ALA A 443 28.86 -20.95 -2.46
CA ALA A 443 29.20 -19.55 -2.12
C ALA A 443 29.19 -18.60 -3.32
N PRO A 444 29.80 -18.88 -4.49
CA PRO A 444 29.84 -17.95 -5.60
C PRO A 444 28.44 -17.56 -6.12
N ALA A 445 27.59 -18.57 -6.32
CA ALA A 445 26.23 -18.34 -6.84
C ALA A 445 25.35 -17.61 -5.83
N LEU A 446 25.36 -18.06 -4.57
CA LEU A 446 24.49 -17.54 -3.52
C LEU A 446 24.92 -16.14 -3.06
N LEU A 447 26.22 -15.88 -2.95
CA LEU A 447 26.75 -14.54 -2.60
C LEU A 447 26.51 -13.53 -3.71
N ALA A 448 26.75 -13.88 -4.97
CA ALA A 448 26.49 -12.99 -6.10
C ALA A 448 25.00 -12.64 -6.23
N ALA A 449 24.14 -13.65 -6.21
CA ALA A 449 22.69 -13.44 -6.30
C ALA A 449 22.15 -12.70 -5.07
N GLY A 450 22.64 -12.99 -3.87
CA GLY A 450 22.26 -12.31 -2.62
C GLY A 450 22.64 -10.82 -2.63
N ALA A 451 23.85 -10.47 -3.12
CA ALA A 451 24.29 -9.09 -3.25
C ALA A 451 23.42 -8.28 -4.25
N LEU A 452 23.07 -8.91 -5.37
CA LEU A 452 22.18 -8.31 -6.34
C LEU A 452 20.73 -8.20 -5.80
N MET A 453 20.25 -9.19 -5.05
CA MET A 453 18.92 -9.18 -4.41
C MET A 453 18.75 -8.00 -3.44
N ALA A 454 19.83 -7.52 -2.81
CA ALA A 454 19.79 -6.34 -1.95
C ALA A 454 19.45 -5.05 -2.70
N LEU A 455 19.59 -5.02 -4.02
CA LEU A 455 19.28 -3.87 -4.88
C LEU A 455 17.82 -3.93 -5.35
N PRO A 456 16.97 -2.91 -5.08
CA PRO A 456 15.54 -2.94 -5.43
C PRO A 456 15.25 -3.32 -6.88
N ARG A 457 16.03 -2.81 -7.84
CA ARG A 457 15.86 -3.09 -9.29
C ARG A 457 16.14 -4.55 -9.67
N TRP A 458 16.94 -5.27 -8.88
CA TRP A 458 17.36 -6.65 -9.13
C TRP A 458 16.57 -7.66 -8.29
N TYR A 459 15.89 -7.22 -7.23
CA TYR A 459 15.14 -8.09 -6.32
C TYR A 459 14.18 -9.01 -7.07
N GLY A 460 13.34 -8.46 -7.95
CA GLY A 460 12.36 -9.22 -8.74
C GLY A 460 12.98 -10.21 -9.75
N ARG A 461 14.29 -10.09 -10.04
CA ARG A 461 15.02 -10.98 -10.94
C ARG A 461 15.76 -12.07 -10.18
N MET A 462 16.38 -11.70 -9.07
CA MET A 462 17.20 -12.61 -8.26
C MET A 462 16.37 -13.56 -7.41
N MET A 463 15.19 -13.13 -6.97
CA MET A 463 14.28 -13.96 -6.17
C MET A 463 13.83 -15.23 -6.93
N PRO A 464 13.33 -15.16 -8.18
CA PRO A 464 13.01 -16.36 -8.97
C PRO A 464 14.22 -17.25 -9.22
N LEU A 465 15.38 -16.63 -9.52
CA LEU A 465 16.63 -17.35 -9.76
C LEU A 465 17.05 -18.14 -8.51
N LEU A 466 17.04 -17.51 -7.33
CA LEU A 466 17.41 -18.16 -6.07
C LEU A 466 16.42 -19.27 -5.66
N ILE A 467 15.12 -19.02 -5.81
CA ILE A 467 14.09 -20.04 -5.51
C ILE A 467 14.21 -21.21 -6.49
N GLY A 468 14.37 -20.92 -7.78
CA GLY A 468 14.59 -21.93 -8.82
C GLY A 468 15.86 -22.74 -8.56
N PHE A 469 16.98 -22.07 -8.25
CA PHE A 469 18.26 -22.68 -7.94
C PHE A 469 18.18 -23.60 -6.72
N ALA A 470 17.65 -23.10 -5.60
CA ALA A 470 17.50 -23.90 -4.38
C ALA A 470 16.57 -25.10 -4.58
N GLY A 471 15.41 -24.89 -5.22
CA GLY A 471 14.44 -25.96 -5.50
C GLY A 471 14.92 -26.95 -6.56
N GLY A 472 15.63 -26.49 -7.59
CA GLY A 472 16.16 -27.33 -8.65
C GLY A 472 17.36 -28.18 -8.24
N LEU A 473 18.20 -27.69 -7.30
CA LEU A 473 19.26 -28.53 -6.71
C LEU A 473 18.69 -29.64 -5.83
N ALA A 474 17.51 -29.41 -5.23
CA ALA A 474 16.80 -30.38 -4.41
C ALA A 474 17.72 -31.15 -3.45
N LEU A 475 18.61 -30.43 -2.76
CA LEU A 475 19.63 -31.02 -1.88
C LEU A 475 18.97 -31.94 -0.83
N THR A 476 19.43 -33.15 -0.79
CA THR A 476 19.01 -34.20 0.15
C THR A 476 20.23 -34.81 0.84
N ASN A 477 20.01 -35.66 1.84
CA ASN A 477 21.08 -36.36 2.57
C ASN A 477 21.89 -37.36 1.69
N SER A 478 21.33 -37.75 0.55
CA SER A 478 21.99 -38.60 -0.44
C SER A 478 21.90 -37.97 -1.82
N PHE A 479 22.96 -38.10 -2.61
CA PHE A 479 22.95 -37.59 -3.98
C PHE A 479 22.16 -38.55 -4.88
N THR A 480 21.03 -38.04 -5.44
CA THR A 480 20.13 -38.84 -6.28
C THR A 480 19.76 -38.07 -7.56
N ALA A 481 20.75 -37.50 -8.23
CA ALA A 481 20.47 -36.72 -9.45
C ALA A 481 20.02 -37.61 -10.60
N ASP A 482 18.80 -37.38 -11.07
CA ASP A 482 18.22 -37.96 -12.27
C ASP A 482 17.99 -36.88 -13.35
N ALA A 483 18.59 -37.06 -14.52
CA ALA A 483 18.45 -36.12 -15.61
C ALA A 483 17.03 -36.09 -16.16
N ALA A 484 16.35 -37.21 -16.25
CA ALA A 484 14.99 -37.30 -16.74
C ALA A 484 14.00 -36.59 -15.81
N GLY A 485 14.14 -36.81 -14.50
CA GLY A 485 13.38 -36.11 -13.46
C GLY A 485 13.66 -34.59 -13.48
N PHE A 486 14.91 -34.18 -13.62
CA PHE A 486 15.27 -32.76 -13.73
C PHE A 486 14.60 -32.06 -14.90
N PHE A 487 14.70 -32.64 -16.12
CA PHE A 487 14.08 -32.03 -17.32
C PHE A 487 12.56 -32.02 -17.22
N ASN A 488 11.94 -33.11 -16.78
CA ASN A 488 10.50 -33.23 -16.69
C ASN A 488 9.92 -32.30 -15.61
N GLY A 489 10.55 -32.24 -14.44
CA GLY A 489 10.20 -31.29 -13.37
C GLY A 489 10.39 -29.83 -13.79
N SER A 490 11.45 -29.52 -14.56
CA SER A 490 11.65 -28.18 -15.12
C SER A 490 10.54 -27.79 -16.09
N VAL A 491 10.14 -28.68 -16.99
CA VAL A 491 9.00 -28.46 -17.91
C VAL A 491 7.72 -28.25 -17.12
N ALA A 492 7.46 -29.03 -16.08
CA ALA A 492 6.29 -28.88 -15.22
C ALA A 492 6.27 -27.53 -14.48
N GLN A 493 7.42 -27.11 -13.99
CA GLN A 493 7.56 -25.79 -13.36
C GLN A 493 7.22 -24.67 -14.34
N LEU A 494 7.79 -24.70 -15.56
CA LEU A 494 7.51 -23.69 -16.59
C LEU A 494 6.05 -23.71 -17.04
N ALA A 495 5.44 -24.91 -17.17
CA ALA A 495 4.02 -25.06 -17.49
C ALA A 495 3.12 -24.43 -16.41
N GLY A 496 3.46 -24.65 -15.13
CA GLY A 496 2.74 -24.03 -13.99
C GLY A 496 2.80 -22.50 -14.04
N VAL A 497 3.99 -21.90 -14.29
CA VAL A 497 4.14 -20.46 -14.45
C VAL A 497 3.33 -19.94 -15.64
N ALA A 498 3.39 -20.63 -16.77
CA ALA A 498 2.64 -20.27 -17.97
C ALA A 498 1.13 -20.32 -17.76
N ALA A 499 0.62 -21.38 -17.09
CA ALA A 499 -0.79 -21.50 -16.73
C ALA A 499 -1.25 -20.35 -15.81
N ALA A 500 -0.45 -20.01 -14.78
CA ALA A 500 -0.72 -18.87 -13.92
C ALA A 500 -0.78 -17.55 -14.72
N MET A 501 0.17 -17.33 -15.64
CA MET A 501 0.21 -16.13 -16.49
C MET A 501 -1.01 -16.04 -17.42
N VAL A 502 -1.39 -17.15 -18.07
CA VAL A 502 -2.55 -17.20 -18.96
C VAL A 502 -3.84 -16.95 -18.18
N ALA A 503 -4.07 -17.66 -17.09
CA ALA A 503 -5.25 -17.47 -16.25
C ALA A 503 -5.34 -16.04 -15.70
N THR A 504 -4.21 -15.47 -15.24
CA THR A 504 -4.15 -14.07 -14.80
C THR A 504 -4.49 -13.12 -15.93
N ARG A 505 -3.95 -13.34 -17.13
CA ARG A 505 -4.24 -12.50 -18.30
C ARG A 505 -5.71 -12.55 -18.70
N LEU A 506 -6.33 -13.73 -18.68
CA LEU A 506 -7.74 -13.91 -19.03
C LEU A 506 -8.70 -13.28 -17.98
N CYS A 507 -8.40 -13.46 -16.70
CA CYS A 507 -9.29 -12.99 -15.63
C CYS A 507 -8.99 -11.55 -15.18
N ARG A 508 -7.75 -11.10 -15.31
CA ARG A 508 -7.24 -9.81 -14.79
C ARG A 508 -6.66 -8.90 -15.88
N SER A 509 -7.03 -9.05 -17.15
CA SER A 509 -6.54 -8.21 -18.27
C SER A 509 -6.97 -6.73 -18.18
N LEU A 510 -7.19 -6.26 -16.98
CA LEU A 510 -7.56 -4.91 -16.62
C LEU A 510 -6.27 -4.10 -16.42
N GLY A 511 -5.72 -3.51 -17.48
CA GLY A 511 -4.55 -2.64 -17.39
C GLY A 511 -4.68 -1.54 -16.31
N ALA A 512 -3.57 -0.91 -15.94
CA ALA A 512 -3.50 0.13 -14.91
C ALA A 512 -4.59 1.21 -15.03
N GLY A 513 -5.00 1.56 -16.24
CA GLY A 513 -6.08 2.51 -16.51
C GLY A 513 -7.46 2.05 -16.01
N VAL A 514 -7.75 0.73 -15.99
CA VAL A 514 -9.04 0.24 -15.44
C VAL A 514 -9.00 0.22 -13.91
N ALA A 515 -7.85 -0.11 -13.30
CA ALA A 515 -7.68 0.00 -11.86
C ALA A 515 -7.85 1.45 -11.39
N LEU A 516 -7.28 2.41 -12.11
CA LEU A 516 -7.44 3.84 -11.91
C LEU A 516 -8.92 4.26 -11.97
N ARG A 517 -9.62 3.87 -13.06
CA ARG A 517 -11.08 4.17 -13.22
C ARG A 517 -11.90 3.56 -12.09
N ARG A 518 -11.60 2.35 -11.62
CA ARG A 518 -12.32 1.73 -10.49
C ARG A 518 -12.13 2.49 -9.18
N LEU A 519 -10.88 2.88 -8.86
CA LEU A 519 -10.59 3.66 -7.66
C LEU A 519 -11.32 5.02 -7.68
N ARG A 520 -11.33 5.70 -8.83
CA ARG A 520 -12.06 6.96 -9.01
C ARG A 520 -13.57 6.75 -8.84
N ARG A 521 -14.14 5.75 -9.51
CA ARG A 521 -15.58 5.43 -9.38
C ARG A 521 -15.97 5.08 -7.93
N ALA A 522 -15.11 4.38 -7.21
CA ALA A 522 -15.34 4.10 -5.79
C ALA A 522 -15.33 5.38 -4.95
N GLY A 523 -14.40 6.33 -5.22
CA GLY A 523 -14.38 7.65 -4.61
C GLY A 523 -15.65 8.45 -4.89
N TRP A 524 -16.12 8.49 -6.14
CA TRP A 524 -17.34 9.20 -6.54
C TRP A 524 -18.61 8.61 -5.89
N ARG A 525 -18.69 7.28 -5.76
CA ARG A 525 -19.83 6.65 -5.05
C ARG A 525 -19.87 7.04 -3.58
N GLU A 526 -18.72 7.05 -2.91
CA GLU A 526 -18.66 7.48 -1.51
C GLU A 526 -18.91 8.97 -1.34
N LEU A 527 -18.50 9.83 -2.28
CA LEU A 527 -18.86 11.25 -2.28
C LEU A 527 -20.38 11.45 -2.47
N ALA A 528 -20.98 10.68 -3.36
CA ALA A 528 -22.43 10.70 -3.55
C ALA A 528 -23.20 10.25 -2.29
N GLU A 529 -22.67 9.24 -1.58
CA GLU A 529 -23.26 8.79 -0.30
C GLU A 529 -23.08 9.83 0.81
N LEU A 530 -21.90 10.47 0.89
CA LEU A 530 -21.61 11.52 1.86
C LEU A 530 -22.54 12.72 1.65
N ALA A 531 -22.76 13.13 0.40
CA ALA A 531 -23.68 14.21 0.06
C ALA A 531 -25.14 13.85 0.35
N ALA A 532 -25.56 12.61 0.03
CA ALA A 532 -26.95 12.18 0.20
C ALA A 532 -27.36 11.94 1.67
N ARG A 533 -26.39 11.58 2.54
CA ARG A 533 -26.64 11.16 3.92
C ARG A 533 -25.56 11.71 4.85
N PRO A 534 -25.56 13.02 5.12
CA PRO A 534 -24.60 13.62 6.04
C PRO A 534 -24.78 13.00 7.43
N GLY A 535 -23.65 12.68 8.11
CA GLY A 535 -23.65 12.11 9.46
C GLY A 535 -23.71 10.57 9.54
N ARG A 536 -24.10 9.84 8.48
CA ARG A 536 -24.20 8.37 8.52
C ARG A 536 -22.81 7.69 8.50
N ALA A 537 -21.83 8.23 7.81
CA ALA A 537 -20.47 7.74 7.83
C ALA A 537 -19.60 8.66 8.70
N PRO A 538 -18.86 8.15 9.69
CA PRO A 538 -17.96 8.99 10.46
C PRO A 538 -16.93 9.60 9.50
N LEU A 539 -16.89 10.93 9.45
CA LEU A 539 -16.00 11.72 8.59
C LEU A 539 -14.53 11.25 8.63
N PRO A 540 -13.97 10.91 9.81
CA PRO A 540 -12.59 10.41 9.87
C PRO A 540 -12.39 9.10 9.09
N ALA A 541 -13.38 8.20 9.08
CA ALA A 541 -13.30 6.94 8.34
C ALA A 541 -13.38 7.15 6.83
N TRP A 542 -14.27 8.03 6.36
CA TRP A 542 -14.36 8.43 4.96
C TRP A 542 -13.06 9.09 4.50
N ARG A 543 -12.55 10.07 5.26
CA ARG A 543 -11.31 10.78 4.98
C ARG A 543 -10.13 9.81 4.88
N SER A 544 -10.03 8.85 5.81
CA SER A 544 -8.99 7.82 5.78
C SER A 544 -9.02 6.96 4.50
N ARG A 545 -10.22 6.50 4.06
CA ARG A 545 -10.33 5.73 2.82
C ARG A 545 -10.04 6.55 1.57
N MET A 546 -10.50 7.81 1.53
CA MET A 546 -10.24 8.70 0.39
C MET A 546 -8.76 9.04 0.26
N LEU A 547 -8.08 9.31 1.39
CA LEU A 547 -6.65 9.56 1.45
C LEU A 547 -5.83 8.31 1.05
N ASP A 548 -6.24 7.11 1.49
CA ASP A 548 -5.63 5.86 1.05
C ASP A 548 -5.74 5.67 -0.49
N ARG A 549 -6.89 6.04 -1.08
CA ARG A 549 -7.04 6.05 -2.54
C ARG A 549 -6.14 7.05 -3.25
N VAL A 550 -5.99 8.26 -2.70
CA VAL A 550 -5.06 9.26 -3.26
C VAL A 550 -3.62 8.72 -3.25
N GLY A 551 -3.17 8.10 -2.16
CA GLY A 551 -1.87 7.44 -2.09
C GLY A 551 -1.72 6.31 -3.12
N LEU A 552 -2.75 5.47 -3.29
CA LEU A 552 -2.78 4.40 -4.30
C LEU A 552 -2.76 4.94 -5.73
N LEU A 553 -3.44 6.06 -5.98
CA LEU A 553 -3.43 6.74 -7.28
C LEU A 553 -2.05 7.35 -7.56
N GLY A 554 -1.45 8.03 -6.59
CA GLY A 554 -0.13 8.64 -6.71
C GLY A 554 0.98 7.64 -7.06
N ALA A 555 0.96 6.46 -6.42
CA ALA A 555 1.92 5.39 -6.71
C ALA A 555 1.81 4.82 -8.15
N ARG A 556 0.62 4.91 -8.76
CA ARG A 556 0.34 4.37 -10.11
C ARG A 556 0.57 5.37 -11.23
N VAL A 557 0.47 6.67 -10.94
CA VAL A 557 0.62 7.74 -11.95
C VAL A 557 2.08 7.92 -12.41
N GLY A 558 3.07 7.39 -11.66
CA GLY A 558 4.50 7.47 -12.03
C GLY A 558 4.84 6.84 -13.38
N ASP A 559 4.06 5.84 -13.82
CA ASP A 559 4.29 5.05 -15.03
C ASP A 559 3.34 5.39 -16.21
N LEU A 560 2.46 6.39 -16.07
CA LEU A 560 1.35 6.64 -17.01
C LEU A 560 1.50 7.96 -17.79
N GLU A 561 0.79 8.07 -18.93
CA GLU A 561 0.75 9.20 -19.85
C GLU A 561 0.14 10.48 -19.24
N GLN A 562 0.26 11.62 -19.95
CA GLN A 562 -0.12 12.97 -19.48
C GLN A 562 -1.59 13.06 -19.01
N SER A 563 -2.53 12.33 -19.65
CA SER A 563 -3.96 12.29 -19.28
C SER A 563 -4.22 11.72 -17.87
N ASP A 564 -3.33 10.86 -17.38
CA ASP A 564 -3.45 10.26 -16.06
C ASP A 564 -2.81 11.11 -14.94
N ARG A 565 -1.98 12.10 -15.31
CA ARG A 565 -1.45 13.11 -14.39
C ARG A 565 -2.57 14.04 -13.89
N ASP A 566 -3.52 14.37 -14.77
CA ASP A 566 -4.72 15.14 -14.42
C ASP A 566 -5.64 14.37 -13.45
N ALA A 567 -5.58 13.04 -13.45
CA ALA A 567 -6.36 12.19 -12.55
C ALA A 567 -5.94 12.33 -11.07
N GLY A 568 -4.65 12.52 -10.79
CA GLY A 568 -4.14 12.76 -9.43
C GLY A 568 -4.62 14.10 -8.86
N MET A 569 -4.60 15.15 -9.68
CA MET A 569 -5.10 16.48 -9.31
C MET A 569 -6.62 16.47 -9.10
N ALA A 570 -7.36 15.73 -9.94
CA ALA A 570 -8.79 15.54 -9.77
C ALA A 570 -9.13 14.85 -8.43
N ALA A 571 -8.34 13.86 -8.00
CA ALA A 571 -8.57 13.17 -6.73
C ALA A 571 -8.37 14.06 -5.50
N LEU A 572 -7.39 14.97 -5.52
CA LEU A 572 -7.20 15.98 -4.46
C LEU A 572 -8.36 16.97 -4.44
N ARG A 573 -8.86 17.38 -5.61
CA ARG A 573 -10.07 18.22 -5.72
C ARG A 573 -11.29 17.55 -5.13
N GLU A 574 -11.49 16.26 -5.40
CA GLU A 574 -12.58 15.45 -4.86
C GLU A 574 -12.47 15.29 -3.34
N LEU A 575 -11.26 15.17 -2.79
CA LEU A 575 -11.04 15.17 -1.36
C LEU A 575 -11.47 16.49 -0.71
N ARG A 576 -11.12 17.63 -1.33
CA ARG A 576 -11.56 18.97 -0.88
C ARG A 576 -13.08 19.12 -0.92
N VAL A 577 -13.73 18.61 -1.98
CA VAL A 577 -15.20 18.58 -2.07
C VAL A 577 -15.80 17.83 -0.90
N GLY A 578 -15.28 16.65 -0.58
CA GLY A 578 -15.81 15.84 0.52
C GLY A 578 -15.59 16.46 1.90
N VAL A 579 -14.47 17.15 2.13
CA VAL A 579 -14.23 17.92 3.37
C VAL A 579 -15.25 19.04 3.51
N ASN A 580 -15.46 19.82 2.45
CA ASN A 580 -16.45 20.90 2.46
C ASN A 580 -17.88 20.37 2.65
N LEU A 581 -18.27 19.27 1.99
CA LEU A 581 -19.57 18.61 2.20
C LEU A 581 -19.78 18.19 3.65
N ALA A 582 -18.75 17.71 4.30
CA ALA A 582 -18.81 17.28 5.68
C ALA A 582 -18.99 18.47 6.65
N GLN A 583 -18.44 19.64 6.35
CA GLN A 583 -18.66 20.87 7.10
C GLN A 583 -20.10 21.42 6.94
N LEU A 584 -20.79 21.05 5.84
CA LEU A 584 -22.21 21.38 5.62
C LEU A 584 -23.16 20.36 6.26
N ALA A 585 -22.68 19.37 6.97
CA ALA A 585 -23.54 18.45 7.70
C ALA A 585 -24.20 19.19 8.89
N PRO A 586 -25.49 18.97 9.18
CA PRO A 586 -26.14 19.59 10.32
C PRO A 586 -25.42 19.16 11.62
N ALA A 587 -25.11 20.15 12.47
CA ALA A 587 -24.53 19.90 13.77
C ALA A 587 -25.59 19.22 14.65
N ASN A 588 -25.36 17.96 15.03
CA ASN A 588 -26.09 17.14 15.98
C ASN A 588 -27.59 16.86 15.72
N ASP A 589 -27.95 15.59 15.89
CA ASP A 589 -29.21 14.91 16.35
C ASP A 589 -30.55 15.68 16.47
N VAL A 590 -30.62 16.95 16.13
CA VAL A 590 -31.86 17.75 16.08
C VAL A 590 -32.66 17.50 14.79
N ALA A 591 -32.08 16.79 13.82
CA ALA A 591 -32.81 16.43 12.59
C ALA A 591 -33.83 15.29 12.81
N LYS A 592 -34.77 15.49 13.75
CA LYS A 592 -36.01 14.70 13.77
C LYS A 592 -37.10 15.22 12.82
N ASP A 593 -36.92 16.44 12.28
CA ASP A 593 -37.80 16.99 11.24
C ASP A 593 -37.01 17.21 9.94
N VAL A 594 -37.19 16.27 9.00
CA VAL A 594 -36.56 16.24 7.67
C VAL A 594 -37.10 17.37 6.75
N GLY A 595 -37.90 18.29 7.29
CA GLY A 595 -38.61 19.30 6.50
C GLY A 595 -37.88 20.60 6.21
N ASP A 596 -36.85 20.99 6.98
CA ASP A 596 -36.30 22.36 6.96
C ASP A 596 -34.78 22.47 6.78
N ASP A 597 -34.19 21.57 6.03
CA ASP A 597 -32.75 21.70 5.73
C ASP A 597 -32.53 22.54 4.45
N PRO A 598 -32.08 23.79 4.56
CA PRO A 598 -31.91 24.68 3.41
C PRO A 598 -30.87 24.20 2.39
N LEU A 599 -30.00 23.27 2.79
CA LEU A 599 -28.94 22.69 1.94
C LEU A 599 -29.30 21.30 1.39
N ALA A 600 -30.49 20.76 1.71
CA ALA A 600 -30.88 19.42 1.27
C ALA A 600 -30.89 19.29 -0.26
N ALA A 601 -31.43 20.28 -0.96
CA ALA A 601 -31.49 20.31 -2.42
C ALA A 601 -30.09 20.41 -3.04
N LEU A 602 -29.20 21.23 -2.50
CA LEU A 602 -27.81 21.33 -2.95
C LEU A 602 -27.08 20.00 -2.78
N ARG A 603 -27.23 19.36 -1.61
CA ARG A 603 -26.62 18.05 -1.37
C ARG A 603 -27.18 16.96 -2.29
N ALA A 604 -28.46 17.01 -2.61
CA ALA A 604 -29.09 16.08 -3.56
C ALA A 604 -28.51 16.24 -4.97
N ASP A 605 -28.27 17.48 -5.43
CA ASP A 605 -27.68 17.76 -6.73
C ASP A 605 -26.22 17.30 -6.79
N VAL A 606 -25.43 17.58 -5.76
CA VAL A 606 -24.05 17.07 -5.64
C VAL A 606 -24.02 15.53 -5.65
N ALA A 607 -24.95 14.90 -4.93
CA ALA A 607 -25.07 13.44 -4.92
C ALA A 607 -25.47 12.89 -6.30
N ALA A 608 -26.37 13.56 -7.02
CA ALA A 608 -26.78 13.19 -8.37
C ALA A 608 -25.62 13.31 -9.35
N HIS A 609 -24.85 14.42 -9.31
CA HIS A 609 -23.66 14.64 -10.11
C HIS A 609 -22.64 13.50 -9.93
N TYR A 610 -22.29 13.18 -8.68
CA TYR A 610 -21.30 12.11 -8.43
C TYR A 610 -21.80 10.71 -8.76
N ARG A 611 -23.13 10.44 -8.64
CA ARG A 611 -23.71 9.17 -9.12
C ARG A 611 -23.62 9.06 -10.65
N ALA A 612 -23.93 10.13 -11.39
CA ALA A 612 -23.82 10.17 -12.84
C ALA A 612 -22.35 9.98 -13.28
N ARG A 613 -21.42 10.66 -12.63
CA ARG A 613 -19.99 10.52 -12.88
C ARG A 613 -19.47 9.11 -12.59
N ALA A 614 -19.95 8.47 -11.54
CA ALA A 614 -19.61 7.08 -11.21
C ALA A 614 -20.10 6.07 -12.25
N ARG A 615 -21.23 6.37 -12.96
CA ARG A 615 -21.70 5.59 -14.09
C ARG A 615 -20.93 5.89 -15.38
N GLY A 616 -20.35 7.08 -15.51
CA GLY A 616 -19.68 7.56 -16.72
C GLY A 616 -20.57 8.39 -17.64
N ASP A 617 -21.71 8.88 -17.11
CA ASP A 617 -22.71 9.64 -17.87
C ASP A 617 -22.33 11.12 -18.03
N VAL A 618 -21.54 11.66 -17.08
CA VAL A 618 -21.20 13.10 -17.01
C VAL A 618 -19.75 13.27 -16.55
N ASP A 619 -18.99 14.18 -17.18
CA ASP A 619 -17.63 14.52 -16.79
C ASP A 619 -17.53 15.89 -16.06
N ALA A 620 -18.41 16.84 -16.35
CA ALA A 620 -18.41 18.18 -15.79
C ALA A 620 -19.74 18.45 -15.03
N PRO A 621 -19.71 19.32 -13.99
CA PRO A 621 -20.91 19.77 -13.31
C PRO A 621 -21.72 20.70 -14.21
N ASP A 622 -23.05 20.70 -14.06
CA ASP A 622 -23.97 21.50 -14.85
C ASP A 622 -24.15 22.92 -14.29
N ALA A 623 -24.72 23.82 -15.11
CA ALA A 623 -24.97 25.21 -14.72
C ALA A 623 -26.04 25.35 -13.62
N ALA A 624 -26.95 24.35 -13.47
CA ALA A 624 -27.95 24.38 -12.43
C ALA A 624 -27.33 24.20 -11.04
N LEU A 625 -26.30 23.34 -10.92
CA LEU A 625 -25.53 23.21 -9.68
C LEU A 625 -24.80 24.51 -9.32
N LEU A 626 -24.24 25.24 -10.31
CA LEU A 626 -23.62 26.55 -10.07
C LEU A 626 -24.64 27.56 -9.53
N ALA A 627 -25.79 27.68 -10.19
CA ALA A 627 -26.84 28.58 -9.76
C ALA A 627 -27.34 28.27 -8.33
N ARG A 628 -27.45 26.99 -7.98
CA ARG A 628 -27.86 26.58 -6.63
C ARG A 628 -26.78 26.86 -5.57
N LEU A 629 -25.51 26.69 -5.91
CA LEU A 629 -24.39 27.10 -5.04
C LEU A 629 -24.39 28.59 -4.80
N ASP A 630 -24.57 29.39 -5.87
CA ASP A 630 -24.62 30.86 -5.78
C ASP A 630 -25.82 31.32 -4.92
N ALA A 631 -27.00 30.74 -5.10
CA ALA A 631 -28.16 31.02 -4.27
C ALA A 631 -27.94 30.61 -2.79
N SER A 632 -27.31 29.47 -2.53
CA SER A 632 -26.99 29.04 -1.16
C SER A 632 -25.97 29.98 -0.48
N ILE A 633 -25.00 30.51 -1.22
CA ILE A 633 -24.04 31.50 -0.71
C ILE A 633 -24.78 32.82 -0.40
N ALA A 634 -25.64 33.31 -1.30
CA ALA A 634 -26.42 34.53 -1.08
C ALA A 634 -27.33 34.41 0.15
N THR A 635 -28.00 33.25 0.34
CA THR A 635 -28.80 32.97 1.54
C THR A 635 -27.96 33.00 2.81
N ALA A 636 -26.78 32.37 2.79
CA ALA A 636 -25.90 32.34 3.96
C ALA A 636 -25.34 33.75 4.31
N LEU A 637 -25.12 34.59 3.32
CA LEU A 637 -24.70 35.98 3.53
C LEU A 637 -25.81 36.84 4.15
N ALA A 638 -27.08 36.54 3.90
CA ALA A 638 -28.22 37.26 4.45
C ALA A 638 -28.58 36.86 5.89
N GLU A 639 -28.03 35.74 6.40
CA GLU A 639 -28.24 35.30 7.79
C GLU A 639 -27.51 36.17 8.81
N VAL A 640 -28.12 36.43 9.97
CA VAL A 640 -27.52 37.19 11.08
C VAL A 640 -27.57 36.36 12.37
N PRO A 641 -26.40 35.98 12.94
CA PRO A 641 -25.03 36.18 12.46
C PRO A 641 -24.68 35.35 11.24
N VAL A 642 -23.78 35.85 10.39
CA VAL A 642 -23.32 35.15 9.20
C VAL A 642 -22.64 33.82 9.58
N PRO A 643 -23.10 32.67 9.06
CA PRO A 643 -22.56 31.35 9.41
C PRO A 643 -21.23 31.10 8.67
N ARG A 644 -20.11 31.53 9.25
CA ARG A 644 -18.78 31.52 8.62
C ARG A 644 -18.37 30.16 8.10
N ASP A 645 -18.47 29.12 8.92
CA ASP A 645 -18.06 27.78 8.54
C ASP A 645 -18.86 27.24 7.34
N ARG A 646 -20.18 27.56 7.30
CA ARG A 646 -21.06 27.20 6.19
C ARG A 646 -20.66 27.96 4.93
N LEU A 647 -20.39 29.25 5.07
CA LEU A 647 -20.01 30.12 3.97
C LEU A 647 -18.66 29.69 3.37
N ALA A 648 -17.69 29.38 4.22
CA ALA A 648 -16.39 28.86 3.79
C ALA A 648 -16.53 27.54 3.04
N ALA A 649 -17.37 26.64 3.52
CA ALA A 649 -17.63 25.37 2.86
C ALA A 649 -18.32 25.53 1.49
N LEU A 650 -19.32 26.40 1.39
CA LEU A 650 -20.03 26.70 0.14
C LEU A 650 -19.09 27.36 -0.89
N THR A 651 -18.29 28.36 -0.47
CA THR A 651 -17.25 29.00 -1.29
C THR A 651 -16.25 27.97 -1.79
N GLY A 652 -15.82 27.07 -0.90
CA GLY A 652 -14.93 25.96 -1.23
C GLY A 652 -15.53 25.00 -2.26
N LEU A 653 -16.81 24.65 -2.15
CA LEU A 653 -17.52 23.79 -3.12
C LEU A 653 -17.61 24.49 -4.47
N ARG A 654 -18.08 25.75 -4.51
CA ARG A 654 -18.20 26.52 -5.74
C ARG A 654 -16.87 26.55 -6.50
N ARG A 655 -15.78 26.89 -5.81
CA ARG A 655 -14.44 26.95 -6.42
C ARG A 655 -13.96 25.57 -6.92
N ASN A 656 -14.24 24.49 -6.19
CA ASN A 656 -13.82 23.17 -6.58
C ASN A 656 -14.61 22.63 -7.79
N PHE A 657 -15.91 22.92 -7.89
CA PHE A 657 -16.72 22.49 -9.02
C PHE A 657 -16.53 23.39 -10.24
N PHE A 658 -16.41 24.68 -10.05
CA PHE A 658 -16.40 25.72 -11.10
C PHE A 658 -15.20 26.67 -10.97
N PRO A 659 -13.95 26.18 -11.18
CA PRO A 659 -12.74 27.01 -11.00
C PRO A 659 -12.66 28.19 -11.98
N ALA A 660 -13.33 28.11 -13.13
CA ALA A 660 -13.36 29.17 -14.16
C ALA A 660 -14.63 30.02 -14.12
N ALA A 661 -15.55 29.80 -13.16
CA ALA A 661 -16.76 30.60 -13.08
C ALA A 661 -16.44 32.06 -12.71
N ARG A 662 -17.11 32.99 -13.40
CA ARG A 662 -16.99 34.46 -13.12
C ARG A 662 -17.41 34.74 -11.67
N ALA A 663 -17.02 35.96 -11.19
CA ALA A 663 -17.43 36.45 -9.88
C ALA A 663 -18.95 36.34 -9.66
N LEU A 664 -19.36 36.18 -8.40
CA LEU A 664 -20.77 36.19 -8.01
C LEU A 664 -21.39 37.53 -8.36
N ASP A 665 -22.39 37.52 -9.22
CA ASP A 665 -23.16 38.69 -9.54
C ASP A 665 -24.36 38.79 -8.55
N HIS A 666 -24.17 39.54 -7.46
CA HIS A 666 -25.19 39.67 -6.40
C HIS A 666 -26.54 40.19 -6.92
N ALA A 667 -26.54 40.94 -8.03
CA ALA A 667 -27.75 41.44 -8.67
C ALA A 667 -28.61 40.33 -9.32
N ARG A 668 -27.97 39.23 -9.77
CA ARG A 668 -28.66 38.04 -10.33
C ARG A 668 -29.08 37.01 -9.30
N ALA A 669 -28.44 36.96 -8.14
CA ALA A 669 -28.76 35.99 -7.08
C ALA A 669 -29.97 36.42 -6.24
N ALA A 670 -30.38 37.70 -6.31
CA ALA A 670 -31.52 38.29 -5.60
C ALA A 670 -32.81 38.30 -6.45
N ALA A 671 -32.75 38.00 -7.74
CA ALA A 671 -33.88 37.86 -8.66
C ALA A 671 -34.23 36.37 -8.88
#